data_03dc1b9add8c65e6eefe7dc19405d8fe
#
_entry.id   03dc1b9add8c65e6eefe7dc19405d8fe
#
_cell.length_a   1.000
_cell.length_b   1.000
_cell.length_c   1.000
_cell.angle_alpha   90.00
_cell.angle_beta   90.00
_cell.angle_gamma   90.00
#
_symmetry.space_group_name_H-M   'P 1'
#
loop_
_entity.id
_entity.type
_entity.pdbx_description
1 polymer ?
#
loop_
_entity_poly.entity_id
_entity_poly.type
_entity_poly.pdbx_seq_one_letter_code
_entity_poly.pdbx_strand_id
1 'polypeptide(L)'
;MMQALLRAGWYSSLLLAAVICGAGQGLSQDIPVITGVERQPLMASIRRLTEALAFAGAPLQPDAVAALDAAMAMPDDRSAVTAVQKVLDPLCLAMININPESRVKVSEGPVRRELMQQGWRAFLVKVHNEAGINPPLQLESPNALPMYQQGRGAREEPRARERLVNPDEILDRFLDLTVLQREPLKPNLSGLLVEYRVVLLYSRDSGQREALLSFHIGAGTQDLGFRSALPVLFNCLPATRVVLRVRDTDGQPTTASFVIRDQLNRVYPLPSRRLAPDFFFHDQIYRADGESVSLPPGEYTFVVNRGPEYIPQRIAVTVPAAENHEVSVQLKRWIHIAKRGWFSGDHHVHAAGCAHYDSPTEGVGPEDMLRHILGEDLNVGCVLSWGPCWYTQKQFFDGAVSQLSRNGTLMRYDVEVSGFPSSHAGHLCLLKLKEDDFPGTTRLEQWPSWTLPVLQWGREQGGVVGYSHSGWGLALPDEMPDGSRQFHGQPWGGAPRGWQGRAASKLPDPAMPKFDGIGANEFVVTTVHGACDFISAVDTPAIWELNVWYHTLNCGMTTRISGETDFPCIYGDRVGLGRVYVSLPKSGELTYDAWVEGLRDGRSYCGDGLSHILDLRVNGVGVGERTAAGVSRLDLAEPGEVEVTFDAAALLEPEPGELTESIRNRRLDDKPYWHIERCRIGNSRRVPVEVIVNGNPVAVRELTADGHIESFRIPVKLEGSSWIAVRILPSVHTNPIFVHTAGQPVRGGRGSAEWCLQAVDVCWNSKRERIREDERPAAEAAYQHAREVYQAIVNEYKQAEQGQKPQ
;
A
#
# COMPACT_ATOMS: atom_id res chain seq x y z
N MET A 1 -29.73 -67.31 4.33
CA MET A 1 -29.92 -68.46 3.47
C MET A 1 -28.91 -68.34 2.39
N MET A 2 -27.87 -69.05 2.63
CA MET A 2 -27.27 -70.09 1.80
C MET A 2 -26.54 -69.52 0.59
N GLN A 3 -25.18 -69.38 0.73
CA GLN A 3 -24.20 -70.43 0.36
C GLN A 3 -24.38 -70.85 -1.08
N ALA A 4 -23.42 -70.70 -1.93
CA ALA A 4 -22.07 -71.17 -1.99
C ALA A 4 -21.91 -71.90 -3.35
N LEU A 5 -20.68 -71.86 -3.92
CA LEU A 5 -20.09 -72.88 -4.84
C LEU A 5 -20.27 -72.55 -6.36
N LEU A 6 -19.30 -72.60 -7.25
CA LEU A 6 -18.01 -73.29 -7.34
C LEU A 6 -17.22 -72.76 -8.58
N ARG A 7 -15.97 -72.53 -8.37
CA ARG A 7 -14.76 -72.99 -9.12
C ARG A 7 -14.82 -73.57 -10.53
N ALA A 8 -13.76 -73.16 -11.23
CA ALA A 8 -13.08 -73.82 -12.37
C ALA A 8 -13.46 -73.13 -13.70
N GLY A 9 -12.59 -72.73 -14.53
CA GLY A 9 -11.19 -72.97 -14.75
C GLY A 9 -10.81 -72.59 -16.13
N TRP A 10 -9.56 -72.44 -16.35
CA TRP A 10 -8.72 -72.65 -17.48
C TRP A 10 -8.12 -71.46 -18.22
N TYR A 11 -6.82 -71.42 -18.10
CA TYR A 11 -5.74 -70.86 -18.89
C TYR A 11 -6.04 -70.84 -20.40
N SER A 12 -5.82 -69.68 -21.03
CA SER A 12 -5.06 -69.52 -22.26
C SER A 12 -5.31 -68.17 -22.85
N SER A 13 -4.33 -67.30 -22.76
CA SER A 13 -3.92 -66.28 -23.73
C SER A 13 -2.97 -65.25 -23.08
N LEU A 14 -1.82 -65.69 -22.62
CA LEU A 14 -0.61 -64.94 -22.60
C LEU A 14 -0.14 -64.85 -24.06
N LEU A 15 -0.19 -63.62 -24.62
CA LEU A 15 0.63 -63.14 -25.74
C LEU A 15 -0.27 -62.09 -26.51
N LEU A 16 -0.19 -60.89 -26.22
CA LEU A 16 -0.20 -59.65 -27.04
C LEU A 16 -0.70 -58.43 -26.27
N ALA A 17 0.16 -57.92 -25.44
CA ALA A 17 0.03 -56.51 -24.95
C ALA A 17 1.35 -56.04 -24.33
N ALA A 18 2.45 -56.32 -25.01
CA ALA A 18 3.76 -55.75 -24.64
C ALA A 18 4.30 -54.94 -25.84
N VAL A 19 3.49 -54.05 -26.37
CA VAL A 19 3.97 -53.01 -27.27
C VAL A 19 3.01 -51.86 -27.08
N ILE A 20 3.50 -50.75 -26.66
CA ILE A 20 3.08 -49.37 -26.54
C ILE A 20 3.16 -48.91 -25.07
N CYS A 21 4.38 -48.99 -24.51
CA CYS A 21 4.89 -48.01 -23.61
C CYS A 21 6.28 -47.57 -24.07
N GLY A 22 6.38 -47.22 -25.31
CA GLY A 22 7.43 -46.39 -25.85
C GLY A 22 6.99 -44.94 -25.50
N ALA A 23 7.41 -44.44 -24.33
CA ALA A 23 7.47 -43.02 -24.11
C ALA A 23 8.25 -42.43 -25.30
N GLY A 24 7.56 -41.76 -26.19
CA GLY A 24 8.19 -40.98 -27.23
C GLY A 24 9.11 -39.95 -26.55
N GLN A 25 10.37 -40.29 -26.35
CA GLN A 25 11.42 -39.31 -26.28
C GLN A 25 11.38 -38.66 -27.67
N GLY A 26 10.75 -37.51 -27.76
CA GLY A 26 10.90 -36.64 -28.90
C GLY A 26 12.41 -36.50 -29.12
N LEU A 27 12.87 -36.91 -30.32
CA LEU A 27 14.24 -36.69 -30.72
C LEU A 27 14.49 -35.20 -30.64
N SER A 28 15.24 -34.77 -29.60
CA SER A 28 15.72 -33.41 -29.47
C SER A 28 16.54 -33.12 -30.74
N GLN A 29 16.09 -32.12 -31.51
CA GLN A 29 16.84 -31.72 -32.70
C GLN A 29 18.15 -31.08 -32.24
N ASP A 30 19.26 -31.65 -32.63
CA ASP A 30 20.57 -31.04 -32.40
C ASP A 30 20.61 -29.66 -33.05
N ILE A 31 20.99 -28.64 -32.28
CA ILE A 31 21.19 -27.30 -32.80
C ILE A 31 22.40 -27.31 -33.76
N PRO A 32 22.26 -26.81 -34.99
CA PRO A 32 23.36 -26.80 -35.94
C PRO A 32 24.51 -25.91 -35.47
N VAL A 33 25.76 -26.45 -35.61
CA VAL A 33 26.97 -25.65 -35.41
C VAL A 33 27.16 -24.69 -36.58
N ILE A 34 27.21 -23.40 -36.31
CA ILE A 34 27.36 -22.36 -37.31
C ILE A 34 28.86 -22.12 -37.57
N THR A 35 29.22 -22.13 -38.82
CA THR A 35 30.61 -21.85 -39.28
C THR A 35 30.73 -20.41 -39.74
N GLY A 36 32.00 -19.89 -39.86
CA GLY A 36 32.26 -18.53 -40.33
C GLY A 36 32.06 -17.48 -39.24
N VAL A 37 31.96 -17.89 -37.97
CA VAL A 37 31.83 -17.00 -36.82
C VAL A 37 33.18 -16.45 -36.39
N GLU A 38 33.31 -15.16 -36.20
CA GLU A 38 34.52 -14.50 -35.74
C GLU A 38 34.80 -14.86 -34.26
N ARG A 39 36.01 -15.39 -34.00
CA ARG A 39 36.42 -15.91 -32.69
C ARG A 39 36.43 -14.84 -31.60
N GLN A 40 37.16 -13.74 -31.82
CA GLN A 40 37.38 -12.75 -30.76
C GLN A 40 36.07 -12.16 -30.17
N PRO A 41 35.11 -11.67 -30.97
CA PRO A 41 33.88 -11.15 -30.43
C PRO A 41 32.98 -12.23 -29.83
N LEU A 42 32.96 -13.45 -30.37
CA LEU A 42 32.21 -14.54 -29.75
C LEU A 42 32.76 -14.86 -28.36
N MET A 43 34.08 -15.04 -28.20
CA MET A 43 34.69 -15.34 -26.88
C MET A 43 34.44 -14.20 -25.86
N ALA A 44 34.47 -12.95 -26.29
CA ALA A 44 34.16 -11.82 -25.44
C ALA A 44 32.67 -11.83 -24.98
N SER A 45 31.75 -12.23 -25.88
CA SER A 45 30.35 -12.36 -25.53
C SER A 45 30.08 -13.51 -24.57
N ILE A 46 30.77 -14.64 -24.71
CA ILE A 46 30.65 -15.81 -23.84
C ILE A 46 31.11 -15.50 -22.41
N ARG A 47 32.21 -14.75 -22.25
CA ARG A 47 32.64 -14.32 -20.91
C ARG A 47 31.56 -13.48 -20.19
N ARG A 48 30.99 -12.53 -20.90
CA ARG A 48 29.85 -11.74 -20.34
C ARG A 48 28.61 -12.61 -20.05
N LEU A 49 28.33 -13.60 -20.91
CA LEU A 49 27.24 -14.56 -20.71
C LEU A 49 27.45 -15.38 -19.42
N THR A 50 28.66 -15.92 -19.21
CA THR A 50 28.98 -16.68 -18.01
C THR A 50 28.85 -15.86 -16.74
N GLU A 51 29.33 -14.62 -16.77
CA GLU A 51 29.18 -13.65 -15.68
C GLU A 51 27.71 -13.32 -15.43
N ALA A 52 26.93 -13.07 -16.48
CA ALA A 52 25.51 -12.79 -16.39
C ALA A 52 24.68 -13.94 -15.77
N LEU A 53 25.00 -15.18 -16.12
CA LEU A 53 24.39 -16.37 -15.52
C LEU A 53 24.69 -16.46 -14.03
N ALA A 54 25.93 -16.17 -13.62
CA ALA A 54 26.31 -16.14 -12.20
C ALA A 54 25.52 -15.07 -11.43
N PHE A 55 25.39 -13.84 -11.95
CA PHE A 55 24.58 -12.77 -11.36
C PHE A 55 23.08 -13.08 -11.33
N ALA A 56 22.60 -13.90 -12.28
CA ALA A 56 21.22 -14.37 -12.27
C ALA A 56 20.96 -15.51 -11.27
N GLY A 57 21.99 -15.97 -10.54
CA GLY A 57 21.91 -17.10 -9.61
C GLY A 57 21.83 -18.46 -10.30
N ALA A 58 22.26 -18.55 -11.56
CA ALA A 58 22.28 -19.77 -12.36
C ALA A 58 23.64 -19.99 -13.01
N PRO A 59 24.75 -20.05 -12.23
CA PRO A 59 26.08 -20.22 -12.79
C PRO A 59 26.15 -21.54 -13.59
N LEU A 60 26.97 -21.54 -14.63
CA LEU A 60 27.28 -22.77 -15.36
C LEU A 60 27.97 -23.78 -14.41
N GLN A 61 27.72 -25.06 -14.65
CA GLN A 61 28.38 -26.13 -13.90
C GLN A 61 29.90 -26.05 -14.08
N PRO A 62 30.70 -26.42 -13.07
CA PRO A 62 32.16 -26.31 -13.15
C PRO A 62 32.77 -27.02 -14.36
N ASP A 63 32.23 -28.17 -14.74
CA ASP A 63 32.69 -28.93 -15.92
C ASP A 63 32.42 -28.16 -17.23
N ALA A 64 31.28 -27.47 -17.33
CA ALA A 64 30.95 -26.65 -18.50
C ALA A 64 31.86 -25.41 -18.57
N VAL A 65 32.17 -24.78 -17.42
CA VAL A 65 33.12 -23.65 -17.35
C VAL A 65 34.51 -24.12 -17.80
N ALA A 66 35.02 -25.23 -17.26
CA ALA A 66 36.32 -25.80 -17.66
C ALA A 66 36.36 -26.16 -19.16
N ALA A 67 35.28 -26.71 -19.70
CA ALA A 67 35.17 -27.04 -21.13
C ALA A 67 35.17 -25.78 -22.00
N LEU A 68 34.49 -24.68 -21.55
CA LEU A 68 34.51 -23.38 -22.23
C LEU A 68 35.92 -22.75 -22.21
N ASP A 69 36.62 -22.80 -21.09
CA ASP A 69 37.99 -22.27 -20.98
C ASP A 69 38.95 -23.03 -21.89
N ALA A 70 38.85 -24.35 -21.92
CA ALA A 70 39.63 -25.17 -22.82
C ALA A 70 39.30 -24.88 -24.30
N ALA A 71 38.05 -24.74 -24.66
CA ALA A 71 37.62 -24.37 -26.00
C ALA A 71 38.13 -22.98 -26.41
N MET A 72 38.08 -22.01 -25.53
CA MET A 72 38.58 -20.64 -25.76
C MET A 72 40.11 -20.58 -25.89
N ALA A 73 40.83 -21.52 -25.32
CA ALA A 73 42.30 -21.61 -25.38
C ALA A 73 42.84 -22.31 -26.65
N MET A 74 41.96 -22.96 -27.44
CA MET A 74 42.40 -23.66 -28.68
C MET A 74 43.06 -22.71 -29.67
N PRO A 75 44.17 -23.12 -30.32
CA PRO A 75 44.91 -22.22 -31.23
C PRO A 75 44.18 -21.95 -32.55
N ASP A 76 43.44 -22.92 -33.07
CA ASP A 76 42.67 -22.81 -34.32
C ASP A 76 41.32 -22.19 -34.07
N ASP A 77 41.02 -21.07 -34.78
CA ASP A 77 39.81 -20.31 -34.61
C ASP A 77 38.52 -21.08 -34.89
N ARG A 78 38.57 -21.89 -35.93
CA ARG A 78 37.39 -22.69 -36.31
C ARG A 78 37.08 -23.79 -35.29
N SER A 79 38.15 -24.47 -34.81
CA SER A 79 38.04 -25.48 -33.76
C SER A 79 37.53 -24.89 -32.45
N ALA A 80 38.07 -23.70 -32.03
CA ALA A 80 37.63 -22.98 -30.82
C ALA A 80 36.15 -22.59 -30.89
N VAL A 81 35.72 -21.99 -31.99
CA VAL A 81 34.32 -21.59 -32.21
C VAL A 81 33.38 -22.78 -32.21
N THR A 82 33.79 -23.88 -32.84
CA THR A 82 33.01 -25.12 -32.86
C THR A 82 32.88 -25.73 -31.45
N ALA A 83 33.99 -25.76 -30.70
CA ALA A 83 34.02 -26.34 -29.35
C ALA A 83 33.14 -25.54 -28.38
N VAL A 84 33.16 -24.21 -28.43
CA VAL A 84 32.30 -23.35 -27.60
C VAL A 84 30.81 -23.62 -27.88
N GLN A 85 30.44 -23.72 -29.15
CA GLN A 85 29.05 -24.02 -29.51
C GLN A 85 28.64 -25.43 -28.98
N LYS A 86 29.49 -26.42 -29.10
CA LYS A 86 29.25 -27.78 -28.57
C LYS A 86 29.00 -27.81 -27.05
N VAL A 87 29.62 -26.89 -26.29
CA VAL A 87 29.38 -26.78 -24.84
C VAL A 87 28.07 -26.11 -24.55
N LEU A 88 27.71 -25.04 -25.27
CA LEU A 88 26.54 -24.20 -24.96
C LEU A 88 25.24 -24.66 -25.61
N ASP A 89 25.30 -25.26 -26.82
CA ASP A 89 24.12 -25.69 -27.56
C ASP A 89 23.24 -26.68 -26.78
N PRO A 90 23.80 -27.66 -26.03
CA PRO A 90 23.00 -28.52 -25.16
C PRO A 90 22.21 -27.81 -24.05
N LEU A 91 22.57 -26.57 -23.70
CA LEU A 91 21.92 -25.77 -22.67
C LEU A 91 20.83 -24.82 -23.24
N CYS A 92 20.63 -24.85 -24.58
CA CYS A 92 19.70 -23.97 -25.24
C CYS A 92 18.25 -24.50 -25.22
N LEU A 93 17.31 -23.66 -24.82
CA LEU A 93 15.87 -23.89 -24.91
C LEU A 93 15.39 -23.77 -26.36
N ALA A 94 15.99 -22.86 -27.12
CA ALA A 94 15.63 -22.59 -28.50
C ALA A 94 16.80 -22.05 -29.31
N MET A 95 16.72 -22.24 -30.62
CA MET A 95 17.55 -21.55 -31.60
C MET A 95 16.66 -20.56 -32.37
N ILE A 96 17.11 -19.31 -32.45
CA ILE A 96 16.46 -18.20 -33.13
C ILE A 96 17.29 -17.88 -34.38
N ASN A 97 16.71 -18.09 -35.52
CA ASN A 97 17.36 -17.76 -36.79
C ASN A 97 16.76 -16.47 -37.34
N ILE A 98 17.61 -15.47 -37.58
CA ILE A 98 17.27 -14.19 -38.20
C ILE A 98 17.92 -14.19 -39.59
N ASN A 99 17.11 -14.39 -40.63
CA ASN A 99 17.62 -14.50 -41.98
C ASN A 99 18.06 -13.12 -42.54
N PRO A 100 18.74 -13.08 -43.72
CA PRO A 100 19.18 -11.79 -44.30
C PRO A 100 18.10 -10.74 -44.53
N GLU A 101 16.82 -11.16 -44.60
CA GLU A 101 15.65 -10.26 -44.73
C GLU A 101 15.10 -9.86 -43.34
N SER A 102 15.83 -10.14 -42.25
CA SER A 102 15.44 -9.89 -40.87
C SER A 102 14.20 -10.68 -40.38
N ARG A 103 13.85 -11.78 -41.07
CA ARG A 103 12.74 -12.63 -40.67
C ARG A 103 13.19 -13.61 -39.58
N VAL A 104 12.35 -13.79 -38.56
CA VAL A 104 12.62 -14.64 -37.41
C VAL A 104 11.98 -16.02 -37.60
N LYS A 105 12.78 -17.06 -37.36
CA LYS A 105 12.30 -18.43 -37.24
C LYS A 105 12.90 -19.06 -36.00
N VAL A 106 12.06 -19.70 -35.20
CA VAL A 106 12.47 -20.35 -33.94
C VAL A 106 12.35 -21.86 -34.10
N SER A 107 13.34 -22.58 -33.63
CA SER A 107 13.34 -24.04 -33.48
C SER A 107 13.66 -24.41 -32.04
N GLU A 108 13.21 -25.62 -31.69
CA GLU A 108 13.38 -26.17 -30.35
C GLU A 108 14.85 -26.56 -30.09
N GLY A 109 15.31 -26.34 -28.86
CA GLY A 109 16.63 -26.74 -28.40
C GLY A 109 16.59 -28.00 -27.54
N PRO A 110 17.79 -28.60 -27.27
CA PRO A 110 17.91 -29.90 -26.62
C PRO A 110 17.84 -29.87 -25.09
N VAL A 111 17.81 -28.69 -24.44
CA VAL A 111 17.79 -28.59 -22.97
C VAL A 111 16.57 -29.26 -22.37
N ARG A 112 16.72 -29.85 -21.19
CA ARG A 112 15.58 -30.36 -20.42
C ARG A 112 14.61 -29.21 -20.08
N ARG A 113 13.34 -29.40 -20.48
CA ARG A 113 12.24 -28.43 -20.27
C ARG A 113 11.65 -28.59 -18.88
N GLU A 114 12.49 -28.42 -17.88
CA GLU A 114 12.10 -28.48 -16.47
C GLU A 114 12.03 -27.08 -15.89
N LEU A 115 10.94 -26.75 -15.20
CA LEU A 115 10.80 -25.59 -14.34
C LEU A 115 10.66 -26.05 -12.89
N MET A 116 10.75 -25.11 -11.97
CA MET A 116 10.48 -25.33 -10.56
C MET A 116 9.25 -24.49 -10.19
N GLN A 117 8.28 -25.10 -9.51
CA GLN A 117 7.16 -24.38 -8.95
C GLN A 117 7.65 -23.24 -8.05
N GLN A 118 7.11 -22.05 -8.23
CA GLN A 118 7.48 -20.84 -7.49
C GLN A 118 8.95 -20.44 -7.66
N GLY A 119 9.63 -20.92 -8.70
CA GLY A 119 11.06 -20.67 -8.90
C GLY A 119 11.42 -20.14 -10.27
N TRP A 120 12.50 -19.41 -10.31
CA TRP A 120 13.14 -18.94 -11.56
C TRP A 120 14.14 -19.93 -12.08
N ARG A 121 14.12 -20.16 -13.39
CA ARG A 121 15.15 -20.94 -14.09
C ARG A 121 15.70 -20.16 -15.29
N ALA A 122 17.01 -20.17 -15.43
CA ALA A 122 17.71 -19.60 -16.58
C ALA A 122 17.84 -20.64 -17.69
N PHE A 123 17.58 -20.22 -18.91
CA PHE A 123 17.84 -20.98 -20.13
C PHE A 123 18.68 -20.14 -21.08
N LEU A 124 19.50 -20.81 -21.90
CA LEU A 124 20.11 -20.16 -23.02
C LEU A 124 19.19 -20.23 -24.25
N VAL A 125 19.32 -19.24 -25.11
CA VAL A 125 18.82 -19.27 -26.49
C VAL A 125 19.98 -18.91 -27.41
N LYS A 126 20.16 -19.69 -28.47
CA LYS A 126 21.14 -19.40 -29.50
C LYS A 126 20.54 -18.54 -30.59
N VAL A 127 21.15 -17.41 -30.89
CA VAL A 127 20.74 -16.53 -31.98
C VAL A 127 21.72 -16.66 -33.13
N HIS A 128 21.22 -17.11 -34.31
CA HIS A 128 21.91 -17.06 -35.57
C HIS A 128 21.42 -15.86 -36.36
N ASN A 129 22.25 -14.83 -36.46
CA ASN A 129 21.86 -13.53 -37.01
C ASN A 129 22.54 -13.27 -38.33
N GLU A 130 21.97 -13.82 -39.40
CA GLU A 130 22.52 -13.65 -40.77
C GLU A 130 22.31 -12.23 -41.32
N ALA A 131 21.38 -11.48 -40.75
CA ALA A 131 21.13 -10.08 -41.13
C ALA A 131 22.15 -9.10 -40.51
N GLY A 132 22.93 -9.53 -39.53
CA GLY A 132 23.90 -8.67 -38.83
C GLY A 132 23.28 -7.47 -38.09
N ILE A 133 21.99 -7.51 -37.79
CA ILE A 133 21.23 -6.43 -37.13
C ILE A 133 21.40 -6.49 -35.62
N ASN A 134 21.08 -5.37 -34.95
CA ASN A 134 21.27 -5.19 -33.52
C ASN A 134 20.03 -4.68 -32.74
N PRO A 135 18.81 -5.14 -33.04
CA PRO A 135 17.63 -4.82 -32.24
C PRO A 135 17.66 -5.54 -30.88
N PRO A 136 16.79 -5.17 -29.91
CA PRO A 136 16.56 -5.97 -28.74
C PRO A 136 15.84 -7.29 -29.12
N LEU A 137 16.28 -8.40 -28.54
CA LEU A 137 15.54 -9.65 -28.62
C LEU A 137 14.43 -9.63 -27.56
N GLN A 138 13.20 -9.80 -27.99
CA GLN A 138 12.04 -9.82 -27.10
C GLN A 138 11.42 -11.22 -27.05
N LEU A 139 10.86 -11.55 -25.89
CA LEU A 139 10.17 -12.79 -25.61
C LEU A 139 8.81 -12.46 -24.98
N GLU A 140 7.76 -13.01 -25.57
CA GLU A 140 6.38 -12.88 -25.11
C GLU A 140 5.72 -14.25 -24.98
N SER A 141 4.70 -14.34 -24.14
CA SER A 141 3.88 -15.55 -24.01
C SER A 141 2.45 -15.16 -23.56
N PRO A 142 1.41 -15.75 -24.14
CA PRO A 142 0.06 -15.63 -23.60
C PRO A 142 -0.05 -16.18 -22.19
N ASN A 143 0.81 -17.16 -21.82
CA ASN A 143 0.86 -17.76 -20.49
C ASN A 143 1.52 -16.84 -19.45
N ALA A 144 2.14 -15.72 -19.87
CA ALA A 144 2.77 -14.73 -19.02
C ALA A 144 1.98 -13.41 -18.96
N LEU A 145 0.78 -13.36 -19.52
CA LEU A 145 -0.07 -12.16 -19.42
C LEU A 145 -0.39 -11.83 -17.95
N PRO A 146 -0.64 -10.55 -17.61
CA PRO A 146 -0.98 -10.14 -16.25
C PRO A 146 -2.16 -10.92 -15.69
N MET A 147 -2.10 -11.27 -14.41
CA MET A 147 -3.17 -11.95 -13.69
C MET A 147 -4.37 -11.03 -13.45
N TYR A 148 -4.12 -9.74 -13.37
CA TYR A 148 -5.11 -8.72 -13.09
C TYR A 148 -5.04 -7.63 -14.16
N GLN A 149 -6.20 -7.07 -14.50
CA GLN A 149 -6.30 -5.88 -15.32
C GLN A 149 -6.52 -4.68 -14.40
N GLN A 150 -5.90 -3.55 -14.73
CA GLN A 150 -6.09 -2.30 -14.04
C GLN A 150 -6.98 -1.37 -14.86
N GLY A 151 -7.83 -0.60 -14.19
CA GLY A 151 -8.69 0.38 -14.81
C GLY A 151 -9.02 1.53 -13.87
N ARG A 152 -9.74 2.51 -14.38
CA ARG A 152 -10.17 3.69 -13.64
C ARG A 152 -11.66 3.94 -13.86
N GLY A 153 -12.35 4.35 -12.79
CA GLY A 153 -13.74 4.76 -12.81
C GLY A 153 -14.74 3.64 -12.54
N ALA A 154 -15.89 4.01 -11.98
CA ALA A 154 -17.02 3.13 -11.71
C ALA A 154 -17.61 2.56 -13.01
N ARG A 155 -18.08 1.31 -12.96
CA ARG A 155 -18.68 0.64 -14.09
C ARG A 155 -19.92 -0.11 -13.67
N GLU A 156 -20.93 -0.05 -14.52
CA GLU A 156 -22.10 -0.90 -14.38
C GLU A 156 -21.73 -2.38 -14.52
N GLU A 157 -22.42 -3.24 -13.79
CA GLU A 157 -22.16 -4.68 -13.71
C GLU A 157 -21.96 -5.39 -15.08
N PRO A 158 -22.75 -5.13 -16.14
CA PRO A 158 -22.53 -5.77 -17.42
C PRO A 158 -21.18 -5.47 -18.06
N ARG A 159 -20.69 -4.23 -17.93
CA ARG A 159 -19.37 -3.83 -18.47
C ARG A 159 -18.21 -4.32 -17.61
N ALA A 160 -18.43 -4.49 -16.32
CA ALA A 160 -17.45 -5.10 -15.45
C ALA A 160 -17.19 -6.56 -15.84
N ARG A 161 -18.23 -7.33 -16.15
CA ARG A 161 -18.13 -8.74 -16.59
C ARG A 161 -17.37 -8.92 -17.89
N GLU A 162 -17.44 -8.00 -18.83
CA GLU A 162 -16.72 -8.07 -20.10
C GLU A 162 -15.18 -8.04 -19.95
N ARG A 163 -14.67 -7.63 -18.81
CA ARG A 163 -13.24 -7.50 -18.51
C ARG A 163 -12.74 -8.52 -17.50
N LEU A 164 -13.60 -9.37 -16.98
CA LEU A 164 -13.17 -10.42 -16.06
C LEU A 164 -12.19 -11.35 -16.76
N VAL A 165 -11.06 -11.58 -16.14
CA VAL A 165 -10.18 -12.65 -16.53
C VAL A 165 -10.88 -13.96 -16.16
N ASN A 166 -11.15 -14.78 -17.15
CA ASN A 166 -11.81 -16.06 -16.97
C ASN A 166 -10.98 -16.97 -16.06
N PRO A 167 -11.57 -17.76 -15.16
CA PRO A 167 -10.84 -18.70 -14.31
C PRO A 167 -9.91 -19.65 -15.10
N ASP A 168 -10.31 -20.11 -16.29
CA ASP A 168 -9.46 -20.93 -17.13
C ASP A 168 -8.25 -20.15 -17.66
N GLU A 169 -8.41 -18.88 -18.03
CA GLU A 169 -7.30 -18.00 -18.42
C GLU A 169 -6.33 -17.77 -17.25
N ILE A 170 -6.82 -17.69 -16.02
CA ILE A 170 -5.99 -17.59 -14.81
C ILE A 170 -5.11 -18.84 -14.67
N LEU A 171 -5.67 -20.02 -14.92
CA LEU A 171 -4.90 -21.27 -14.90
C LEU A 171 -3.83 -21.31 -16.00
N ASP A 172 -4.13 -20.79 -17.19
CA ASP A 172 -3.19 -20.71 -18.29
C ASP A 172 -2.07 -19.70 -18.06
N ARG A 173 -2.31 -18.65 -17.25
CA ARG A 173 -1.32 -17.59 -16.92
C ARG A 173 -0.38 -17.99 -15.78
N PHE A 174 0.22 -19.16 -15.88
CA PHE A 174 1.11 -19.70 -14.83
C PHE A 174 2.56 -19.21 -14.92
N LEU A 175 2.97 -18.69 -16.09
CA LEU A 175 4.34 -18.36 -16.43
C LEU A 175 4.66 -16.88 -16.16
N ASP A 176 5.90 -16.60 -15.75
CA ASP A 176 6.52 -15.29 -15.91
C ASP A 176 7.83 -15.44 -16.67
N LEU A 177 8.25 -14.41 -17.39
CA LEU A 177 9.40 -14.50 -18.25
C LEU A 177 10.10 -13.14 -18.41
N THR A 178 11.41 -13.22 -18.61
CA THR A 178 12.21 -12.05 -18.99
C THR A 178 13.46 -12.47 -19.78
N VAL A 179 13.85 -11.66 -20.75
CA VAL A 179 15.16 -11.76 -21.40
C VAL A 179 16.13 -10.93 -20.59
N LEU A 180 17.28 -11.51 -20.20
CA LEU A 180 18.28 -10.78 -19.46
C LEU A 180 18.98 -9.77 -20.37
N GLN A 181 18.64 -8.49 -20.21
CA GLN A 181 19.08 -7.38 -21.07
C GLN A 181 19.76 -6.26 -20.27
N ARG A 182 20.50 -6.63 -19.21
CA ARG A 182 21.27 -5.72 -18.36
C ARG A 182 22.72 -6.18 -18.23
N GLU A 183 23.57 -5.29 -17.84
CA GLU A 183 24.99 -5.62 -17.61
C GLU A 183 25.16 -6.90 -16.76
N PRO A 184 26.16 -7.74 -17.14
CA PRO A 184 27.18 -7.52 -18.16
C PRO A 184 26.73 -7.76 -19.62
N LEU A 185 25.48 -8.17 -19.86
CA LEU A 185 24.90 -8.31 -21.20
C LEU A 185 24.37 -6.97 -21.70
N LYS A 186 24.49 -6.73 -23.01
CA LYS A 186 23.89 -5.56 -23.64
C LYS A 186 22.38 -5.75 -23.85
N PRO A 187 21.57 -4.68 -23.84
CA PRO A 187 20.13 -4.76 -24.12
C PRO A 187 19.83 -5.33 -25.50
N ASN A 188 20.61 -4.91 -26.49
CA ASN A 188 20.41 -5.28 -27.89
C ASN A 188 21.28 -6.48 -28.30
N LEU A 189 20.90 -7.15 -29.39
CA LEU A 189 21.77 -8.07 -30.11
C LEU A 189 23.04 -7.31 -30.55
N SER A 190 24.13 -8.02 -30.63
CA SER A 190 25.43 -7.43 -30.96
C SER A 190 25.66 -7.26 -32.47
N GLY A 191 24.84 -7.91 -33.29
CA GLY A 191 25.06 -8.04 -34.73
C GLY A 191 26.07 -9.16 -35.10
N LEU A 192 26.55 -9.93 -34.12
CA LEU A 192 27.34 -11.10 -34.37
C LEU A 192 26.54 -12.18 -35.10
N LEU A 193 27.22 -12.94 -35.99
CA LEU A 193 26.60 -14.06 -36.70
C LEU A 193 26.00 -15.09 -35.72
N VAL A 194 26.69 -15.34 -34.60
CA VAL A 194 26.19 -16.18 -33.50
C VAL A 194 26.40 -15.47 -32.17
N GLU A 195 25.34 -15.44 -31.39
CA GLU A 195 25.40 -15.04 -29.98
C GLU A 195 24.41 -15.85 -29.13
N TYR A 196 24.68 -15.91 -27.81
CA TYR A 196 23.80 -16.56 -26.85
C TYR A 196 23.16 -15.53 -25.94
N ARG A 197 21.86 -15.71 -25.68
CA ARG A 197 21.09 -14.83 -24.76
C ARG A 197 20.54 -15.67 -23.63
N VAL A 198 20.28 -15.04 -22.49
CA VAL A 198 19.68 -15.68 -21.32
C VAL A 198 18.22 -15.29 -21.22
N VAL A 199 17.35 -16.27 -21.10
CA VAL A 199 15.94 -16.11 -20.76
C VAL A 199 15.70 -16.70 -19.37
N LEU A 200 14.99 -15.95 -18.53
CA LEU A 200 14.56 -16.41 -17.22
C LEU A 200 13.06 -16.74 -17.31
N LEU A 201 12.70 -17.91 -16.86
CA LEU A 201 11.32 -18.38 -16.78
C LEU A 201 11.00 -18.75 -15.34
N TYR A 202 9.80 -18.36 -14.90
CA TYR A 202 9.24 -18.70 -13.60
C TYR A 202 7.92 -19.43 -13.79
N SER A 203 7.68 -20.48 -13.00
CA SER A 203 6.38 -21.15 -12.97
C SER A 203 5.69 -20.97 -11.63
N ARG A 204 4.43 -20.51 -11.64
CA ARG A 204 3.59 -20.52 -10.44
C ARG A 204 3.21 -21.93 -10.03
N ASP A 205 2.94 -22.79 -10.99
CA ASP A 205 2.32 -24.09 -10.80
C ASP A 205 3.31 -25.25 -10.99
N SER A 206 3.00 -26.40 -10.41
CA SER A 206 3.68 -27.67 -10.63
C SER A 206 2.96 -28.54 -11.70
N GLY A 207 3.60 -29.65 -12.09
CA GLY A 207 3.08 -30.60 -13.06
C GLY A 207 3.41 -30.23 -14.50
N GLN A 208 2.76 -30.88 -15.44
CA GLN A 208 2.96 -30.58 -16.86
C GLN A 208 2.22 -29.30 -17.24
N ARG A 209 2.91 -28.40 -17.90
CA ARG A 209 2.37 -27.11 -18.34
C ARG A 209 2.87 -26.79 -19.74
N GLU A 210 1.97 -26.51 -20.66
CA GLU A 210 2.31 -26.04 -22.00
C GLU A 210 2.35 -24.52 -22.05
N ALA A 211 3.40 -23.96 -22.66
CA ALA A 211 3.53 -22.54 -22.90
C ALA A 211 3.88 -22.25 -24.36
N LEU A 212 3.32 -21.18 -24.90
CA LEU A 212 3.69 -20.66 -26.22
C LEU A 212 4.70 -19.52 -26.05
N LEU A 213 5.95 -19.75 -26.45
CA LEU A 213 7.04 -18.77 -26.37
C LEU A 213 7.21 -18.07 -27.72
N SER A 214 6.92 -16.77 -27.79
CA SER A 214 7.06 -15.98 -29.01
C SER A 214 8.29 -15.09 -28.95
N PHE A 215 9.26 -15.35 -29.84
CA PHE A 215 10.46 -14.51 -29.98
C PHE A 215 10.31 -13.55 -31.14
N HIS A 216 10.73 -12.30 -30.92
CA HIS A 216 10.72 -11.27 -31.96
C HIS A 216 11.80 -10.20 -31.74
N ILE A 217 12.04 -9.41 -32.77
CA ILE A 217 13.07 -8.37 -32.78
C ILE A 217 12.51 -6.94 -32.77
N GLY A 218 11.24 -6.79 -32.40
CA GLY A 218 10.59 -5.50 -32.15
C GLY A 218 10.34 -4.62 -33.38
N ALA A 219 10.87 -4.97 -34.56
CA ALA A 219 10.64 -4.22 -35.79
C ALA A 219 9.38 -4.76 -36.50
N GLY A 220 8.48 -3.86 -36.92
CA GLY A 220 7.34 -4.20 -37.75
C GLY A 220 6.21 -4.94 -37.03
N THR A 221 5.50 -4.25 -36.18
CA THR A 221 4.41 -4.80 -35.36
C THR A 221 3.25 -5.42 -36.17
N GLN A 222 3.17 -5.18 -37.44
CA GLN A 222 2.14 -5.74 -38.34
C GLN A 222 2.64 -6.86 -39.26
N ASP A 223 3.95 -7.03 -39.45
CA ASP A 223 4.51 -8.12 -40.24
C ASP A 223 4.84 -9.33 -39.36
N LEU A 224 4.07 -10.41 -39.48
CA LEU A 224 4.27 -11.68 -38.77
C LEU A 224 5.62 -12.33 -39.06
N GLY A 225 6.35 -11.90 -40.11
CA GLY A 225 7.68 -12.42 -40.45
C GLY A 225 8.77 -12.05 -39.43
N PHE A 226 8.57 -11.05 -38.57
CA PHE A 226 9.56 -10.64 -37.56
C PHE A 226 9.38 -11.36 -36.21
N ARG A 227 8.44 -12.28 -36.10
CA ARG A 227 8.19 -13.11 -34.91
C ARG A 227 7.99 -14.55 -35.27
N SER A 228 8.32 -15.42 -34.32
CA SER A 228 8.05 -16.83 -34.41
C SER A 228 7.75 -17.40 -33.04
N ALA A 229 6.78 -18.29 -32.96
CA ALA A 229 6.34 -18.90 -31.72
C ALA A 229 6.75 -20.37 -31.65
N LEU A 230 7.08 -20.81 -30.43
CA LEU A 230 7.45 -22.18 -30.10
C LEU A 230 6.54 -22.70 -29.00
N PRO A 231 5.69 -23.73 -29.23
CA PRO A 231 5.00 -24.40 -28.14
C PRO A 231 5.99 -25.27 -27.38
N VAL A 232 6.00 -25.14 -26.03
CA VAL A 232 6.91 -25.90 -25.16
C VAL A 232 6.11 -26.56 -24.04
N LEU A 233 6.20 -27.87 -23.94
CA LEU A 233 5.66 -28.61 -22.80
C LEU A 233 6.72 -28.69 -21.70
N PHE A 234 6.49 -27.99 -20.61
CA PHE A 234 7.36 -27.98 -19.42
C PHE A 234 6.94 -29.03 -18.40
N ASN A 235 7.92 -29.67 -17.75
CA ASN A 235 7.73 -30.43 -16.52
C ASN A 235 8.09 -29.52 -15.33
N CYS A 236 7.08 -28.98 -14.63
CA CYS A 236 7.27 -28.09 -13.47
C CYS A 236 7.36 -28.95 -12.20
N LEU A 237 8.57 -29.06 -11.65
CA LEU A 237 8.83 -29.82 -10.43
C LEU A 237 8.13 -29.13 -9.24
N PRO A 238 7.58 -29.91 -8.29
CA PRO A 238 6.91 -29.31 -7.14
C PRO A 238 7.93 -28.65 -6.19
N ALA A 239 7.55 -27.49 -5.65
CA ALA A 239 8.27 -26.84 -4.58
C ALA A 239 8.02 -27.52 -3.23
N THR A 240 8.86 -27.23 -2.23
CA THR A 240 8.65 -27.66 -0.85
C THR A 240 7.50 -26.89 -0.23
N ARG A 241 6.54 -27.58 0.38
CA ARG A 241 5.47 -26.97 1.14
C ARG A 241 6.01 -26.56 2.52
N VAL A 242 6.20 -25.25 2.72
CA VAL A 242 6.68 -24.69 3.99
C VAL A 242 5.48 -24.33 4.86
N VAL A 243 5.28 -25.08 5.94
CA VAL A 243 4.23 -24.83 6.93
C VAL A 243 4.71 -23.80 7.94
N LEU A 244 3.92 -22.74 8.15
CA LEU A 244 4.26 -21.63 9.03
C LEU A 244 3.54 -21.80 10.37
N ARG A 245 4.28 -21.92 11.48
CA ARG A 245 3.77 -21.91 12.84
C ARG A 245 3.96 -20.53 13.42
N VAL A 246 2.85 -19.84 13.66
CA VAL A 246 2.86 -18.45 14.12
C VAL A 246 2.19 -18.34 15.46
N ARG A 247 2.96 -17.93 16.46
CA ARG A 247 2.48 -17.73 17.83
C ARG A 247 2.60 -16.25 18.22
N ASP A 248 1.54 -15.74 18.82
CA ASP A 248 1.58 -14.41 19.43
C ASP A 248 2.38 -14.44 20.75
N THR A 249 2.62 -13.28 21.34
CA THR A 249 3.38 -13.10 22.59
C THR A 249 2.86 -13.93 23.77
N ASP A 250 1.59 -14.30 23.77
CA ASP A 250 0.95 -15.16 24.77
C ASP A 250 0.99 -16.67 24.41
N GLY A 251 1.64 -17.01 23.30
CA GLY A 251 1.74 -18.37 22.78
C GLY A 251 0.52 -18.85 21.99
N GLN A 252 -0.53 -18.04 21.84
CA GLN A 252 -1.70 -18.43 21.07
C GLN A 252 -1.45 -18.37 19.56
N PRO A 253 -2.12 -19.22 18.76
CA PRO A 253 -2.07 -19.17 17.32
C PRO A 253 -2.54 -17.80 16.80
N THR A 254 -1.84 -17.25 15.80
CA THR A 254 -2.21 -15.96 15.24
C THR A 254 -1.92 -15.88 13.73
N THR A 255 -2.25 -14.74 13.12
CA THR A 255 -1.92 -14.39 11.73
C THR A 255 -0.80 -13.36 11.73
N ALA A 256 0.16 -13.50 10.81
CA ALA A 256 1.24 -12.52 10.62
C ALA A 256 1.52 -12.25 9.16
N SER A 257 2.21 -11.16 8.89
CA SER A 257 2.79 -10.83 7.60
C SER A 257 4.17 -11.45 7.44
N PHE A 258 4.48 -11.88 6.21
CA PHE A 258 5.76 -12.47 5.83
C PHE A 258 6.27 -11.81 4.55
N VAL A 259 7.46 -11.23 4.60
CA VAL A 259 8.22 -10.88 3.40
C VAL A 259 9.32 -11.91 3.26
N ILE A 260 9.25 -12.72 2.21
CA ILE A 260 10.16 -13.84 1.96
C ILE A 260 11.06 -13.48 0.79
N ARG A 261 12.39 -13.47 1.00
CA ARG A 261 13.37 -13.15 -0.03
C ARG A 261 14.48 -14.18 -0.10
N ASP A 262 14.92 -14.48 -1.32
CA ASP A 262 16.12 -15.29 -1.53
C ASP A 262 17.41 -14.45 -1.42
N GLN A 263 18.57 -15.09 -1.64
CA GLN A 263 19.89 -14.44 -1.61
C GLN A 263 20.07 -13.36 -2.70
N LEU A 264 19.26 -13.41 -3.77
CA LEU A 264 19.23 -12.39 -4.82
C LEU A 264 18.18 -11.29 -4.57
N ASN A 265 17.64 -11.26 -3.37
CA ASN A 265 16.60 -10.30 -2.95
C ASN A 265 15.28 -10.42 -3.74
N ARG A 266 15.02 -11.56 -4.39
CA ARG A 266 13.76 -11.83 -5.10
C ARG A 266 12.68 -12.20 -4.09
N VAL A 267 11.49 -11.64 -4.28
CA VAL A 267 10.34 -11.85 -3.38
C VAL A 267 9.58 -13.12 -3.75
N TYR A 268 9.14 -13.87 -2.73
CA TYR A 268 8.37 -15.11 -2.87
C TYR A 268 7.05 -15.07 -2.07
N PRO A 269 5.94 -15.62 -2.59
CA PRO A 269 5.70 -15.95 -4.00
C PRO A 269 5.88 -14.73 -4.90
N LEU A 270 6.17 -14.95 -6.18
CA LEU A 270 6.39 -13.86 -7.14
C LEU A 270 5.15 -12.96 -7.22
N PRO A 271 5.24 -11.65 -6.93
CA PRO A 271 4.07 -10.77 -6.85
C PRO A 271 3.20 -10.77 -8.11
N SER A 272 3.79 -10.73 -9.31
CA SER A 272 3.07 -10.73 -10.59
C SER A 272 2.23 -11.99 -10.86
N ARG A 273 2.45 -13.08 -10.10
CA ARG A 273 1.76 -14.37 -10.23
C ARG A 273 0.93 -14.75 -9.02
N ARG A 274 0.72 -13.82 -8.08
CA ARG A 274 -0.12 -14.05 -6.91
C ARG A 274 -1.59 -14.08 -7.25
N LEU A 275 -2.31 -14.87 -6.46
CA LEU A 275 -3.77 -14.93 -6.41
C LEU A 275 -4.22 -14.61 -4.99
N ALA A 276 -5.47 -14.17 -4.83
CA ALA A 276 -6.04 -14.00 -3.50
C ALA A 276 -5.78 -15.23 -2.61
N PRO A 277 -5.46 -15.07 -1.33
CA PRO A 277 -5.48 -13.83 -0.55
C PRO A 277 -4.24 -12.94 -0.68
N ASP A 278 -3.28 -13.30 -1.54
CA ASP A 278 -2.01 -12.61 -1.66
C ASP A 278 -2.10 -11.49 -2.71
N PHE A 279 -1.84 -10.26 -2.31
CA PHE A 279 -1.86 -9.13 -3.23
C PHE A 279 -0.58 -9.07 -4.08
N PHE A 280 -0.72 -8.58 -5.32
CA PHE A 280 0.37 -8.49 -6.29
C PHE A 280 1.18 -7.20 -6.23
N PHE A 281 0.70 -6.18 -5.52
CA PHE A 281 1.27 -4.83 -5.52
C PHE A 281 2.14 -4.52 -4.28
N HIS A 282 2.32 -5.48 -3.38
CA HIS A 282 3.23 -5.35 -2.23
C HIS A 282 4.02 -6.66 -1.98
N ASP A 283 5.07 -6.60 -1.18
CA ASP A 283 6.00 -7.72 -1.02
C ASP A 283 5.52 -8.80 -0.05
N GLN A 284 4.76 -8.43 0.99
CA GLN A 284 4.33 -9.38 2.01
C GLN A 284 3.16 -10.26 1.57
N ILE A 285 3.05 -11.38 2.25
CA ILE A 285 1.89 -12.27 2.28
C ILE A 285 1.44 -12.44 3.73
N TYR A 286 0.18 -12.80 3.95
CA TYR A 286 -0.37 -13.03 5.28
C TYR A 286 -0.73 -14.50 5.46
N ARG A 287 -0.25 -15.09 6.58
CA ARG A 287 -0.54 -16.49 6.91
C ARG A 287 -0.93 -16.64 8.37
N ALA A 288 -2.00 -17.41 8.60
CA ALA A 288 -2.37 -17.86 9.92
C ALA A 288 -1.50 -19.07 10.34
N ASP A 289 -1.49 -19.36 11.64
CA ASP A 289 -0.80 -20.53 12.18
C ASP A 289 -1.24 -21.82 11.46
N GLY A 290 -0.28 -22.60 10.99
CA GLY A 290 -0.49 -23.86 10.27
C GLY A 290 -0.75 -23.72 8.76
N GLU A 291 -0.89 -22.51 8.24
CA GLU A 291 -0.93 -22.29 6.79
C GLU A 291 0.46 -22.42 6.16
N SER A 292 0.51 -22.54 4.85
CA SER A 292 1.76 -22.80 4.15
C SER A 292 2.01 -21.86 2.98
N VAL A 293 3.25 -21.84 2.56
CA VAL A 293 3.73 -21.25 1.32
C VAL A 293 4.60 -22.27 0.57
N SER A 294 4.51 -22.33 -0.74
CA SER A 294 5.39 -23.18 -1.56
C SER A 294 6.64 -22.41 -1.92
N LEU A 295 7.81 -23.00 -1.62
CA LEU A 295 9.11 -22.38 -1.91
C LEU A 295 10.05 -23.41 -2.55
N PRO A 296 10.81 -23.03 -3.59
CA PRO A 296 11.91 -23.86 -4.08
C PRO A 296 12.88 -24.20 -2.95
N PRO A 297 13.58 -25.33 -3.01
CA PRO A 297 14.71 -25.57 -2.12
C PRO A 297 15.76 -24.47 -2.24
N GLY A 298 16.24 -23.93 -1.11
CA GLY A 298 17.20 -22.83 -1.12
C GLY A 298 17.28 -22.08 0.22
N GLU A 299 18.06 -21.01 0.22
CA GLU A 299 18.28 -20.13 1.36
C GLU A 299 17.39 -18.89 1.24
N TYR A 300 16.70 -18.56 2.33
CA TYR A 300 15.77 -17.45 2.38
C TYR A 300 15.96 -16.60 3.63
N THR A 301 15.57 -15.33 3.51
CA THR A 301 15.34 -14.46 4.65
C THR A 301 13.84 -14.18 4.76
N PHE A 302 13.25 -14.54 5.90
CA PHE A 302 11.88 -14.18 6.24
C PHE A 302 11.90 -12.96 7.14
N VAL A 303 11.17 -11.91 6.77
CA VAL A 303 10.83 -10.80 7.67
C VAL A 303 9.38 -11.01 8.11
N VAL A 304 9.20 -11.23 9.41
CA VAL A 304 7.90 -11.54 10.00
C VAL A 304 7.46 -10.41 10.91
N ASN A 305 6.23 -9.94 10.74
CA ASN A 305 5.66 -8.85 11.52
C ASN A 305 4.14 -9.04 11.72
N ARG A 306 3.55 -8.24 12.63
CA ARG A 306 2.10 -8.18 12.85
C ARG A 306 1.67 -6.74 13.19
N GLY A 307 2.00 -5.78 12.33
CA GLY A 307 1.70 -4.38 12.53
C GLY A 307 2.70 -3.62 13.42
N PRO A 308 2.46 -2.31 13.67
CA PRO A 308 3.45 -1.42 14.25
C PRO A 308 3.73 -1.63 15.75
N GLU A 309 2.83 -2.30 16.48
CA GLU A 309 3.06 -2.62 17.89
C GLU A 309 3.99 -3.82 18.10
N TYR A 310 4.40 -4.51 17.01
CA TYR A 310 5.34 -5.63 17.04
C TYR A 310 6.72 -5.23 16.55
N ILE A 311 7.72 -5.98 17.00
CA ILE A 311 9.10 -5.86 16.54
C ILE A 311 9.27 -6.79 15.34
N PRO A 312 9.57 -6.27 14.14
CA PRO A 312 9.85 -7.10 12.97
C PRO A 312 11.00 -8.06 13.24
N GLN A 313 10.82 -9.33 12.90
CA GLN A 313 11.83 -10.37 13.09
C GLN A 313 12.39 -10.81 11.74
N ARG A 314 13.70 -10.81 11.62
CA ARG A 314 14.43 -11.33 10.46
C ARG A 314 14.99 -12.70 10.77
N ILE A 315 14.59 -13.72 10.00
CA ILE A 315 14.92 -15.13 10.23
C ILE A 315 15.54 -15.69 8.97
N ALA A 316 16.74 -16.31 9.08
CA ALA A 316 17.32 -17.08 8.01
C ALA A 316 16.68 -18.48 8.00
N VAL A 317 16.24 -18.93 6.83
CA VAL A 317 15.54 -20.21 6.64
C VAL A 317 16.15 -20.96 5.47
N THR A 318 16.63 -22.17 5.74
CA THR A 318 17.04 -23.13 4.70
C THR A 318 15.85 -24.05 4.39
N VAL A 319 15.33 -23.97 3.17
CA VAL A 319 14.28 -24.85 2.68
C VAL A 319 14.90 -26.07 2.00
N PRO A 320 14.75 -27.29 2.54
CA PRO A 320 15.31 -28.50 1.93
C PRO A 320 14.50 -28.94 0.70
N ALA A 321 15.11 -29.81 -0.12
CA ALA A 321 14.39 -30.53 -1.17
C ALA A 321 13.58 -31.68 -0.54
N ALA A 322 12.39 -31.35 -0.02
CA ALA A 322 11.49 -32.27 0.68
C ALA A 322 10.04 -31.94 0.30
N GLU A 323 9.11 -32.85 0.61
CA GLU A 323 7.68 -32.60 0.42
C GLU A 323 7.18 -31.48 1.34
N ASN A 324 7.60 -31.50 2.61
CA ASN A 324 7.17 -30.56 3.64
C ASN A 324 8.38 -30.06 4.45
N HIS A 325 8.30 -28.82 4.91
CA HIS A 325 9.18 -28.20 5.88
C HIS A 325 8.38 -27.34 6.85
N GLU A 326 8.82 -27.18 8.09
CA GLU A 326 8.11 -26.35 9.07
C GLU A 326 9.01 -25.22 9.56
N VAL A 327 8.45 -24.02 9.63
CA VAL A 327 9.10 -22.82 10.18
C VAL A 327 8.24 -22.27 11.31
N SER A 328 8.80 -22.21 12.51
CA SER A 328 8.12 -21.72 13.71
C SER A 328 8.58 -20.32 14.09
N VAL A 329 7.63 -19.43 14.37
CA VAL A 329 7.86 -18.05 14.76
C VAL A 329 7.06 -17.69 15.99
N GLN A 330 7.75 -17.20 17.02
CA GLN A 330 7.16 -16.57 18.20
C GLN A 330 7.26 -15.05 18.03
N LEU A 331 6.14 -14.36 17.87
CA LEU A 331 6.13 -12.90 17.69
C LEU A 331 6.58 -12.16 18.95
N LYS A 332 7.12 -10.98 18.77
CA LYS A 332 7.55 -10.07 19.85
C LYS A 332 6.84 -8.72 19.69
N ARG A 333 6.18 -8.29 20.76
CA ARG A 333 5.50 -7.00 20.84
C ARG A 333 6.29 -6.05 21.74
N TRP A 334 6.44 -4.80 21.32
CA TRP A 334 7.06 -3.76 22.15
C TRP A 334 6.05 -3.05 23.04
N ILE A 335 4.80 -2.92 22.57
CA ILE A 335 3.70 -2.32 23.33
C ILE A 335 2.38 -3.04 23.03
N HIS A 336 1.41 -3.02 23.94
CA HIS A 336 0.09 -3.57 23.72
C HIS A 336 -0.97 -2.56 24.17
N ILE A 337 -1.34 -1.66 23.26
CA ILE A 337 -2.22 -0.54 23.56
C ILE A 337 -3.66 -0.95 23.85
N ALA A 338 -4.17 -2.04 23.22
CA ALA A 338 -5.51 -2.56 23.49
C ALA A 338 -5.70 -3.00 24.96
N LYS A 339 -4.64 -3.50 25.63
CA LYS A 339 -4.70 -3.81 27.09
C LYS A 339 -4.84 -2.58 27.98
N ARG A 340 -4.59 -1.40 27.43
CA ARG A 340 -4.79 -0.11 28.09
C ARG A 340 -6.13 0.53 27.76
N GLY A 341 -6.99 -0.18 27.02
CA GLY A 341 -8.33 0.29 26.62
C GLY A 341 -8.33 1.18 25.38
N TRP A 342 -7.22 1.21 24.61
CA TRP A 342 -7.12 1.91 23.35
C TRP A 342 -7.09 0.93 22.19
N PHE A 343 -8.07 1.03 21.29
CA PHE A 343 -8.28 0.08 20.21
C PHE A 343 -7.98 0.71 18.86
N SER A 344 -7.03 0.10 18.16
CA SER A 344 -6.59 0.55 16.84
C SER A 344 -7.67 0.32 15.78
N GLY A 345 -7.73 1.17 14.79
CA GLY A 345 -8.54 0.96 13.59
C GLY A 345 -8.01 1.71 12.39
N ASP A 346 -8.40 1.21 11.24
CA ASP A 346 -8.28 1.88 9.96
C ASP A 346 -9.68 1.98 9.37
N HIS A 347 -10.18 3.21 9.30
CA HIS A 347 -11.56 3.42 8.84
C HIS A 347 -11.66 3.59 7.32
N HIS A 348 -10.57 3.39 6.58
CA HIS A 348 -10.54 3.59 5.15
C HIS A 348 -9.62 2.58 4.45
N VAL A 349 -10.20 1.44 4.10
CA VAL A 349 -9.54 0.42 3.28
C VAL A 349 -10.49 -0.07 2.18
N HIS A 350 -9.91 -0.51 1.04
CA HIS A 350 -10.65 -1.06 -0.09
C HIS A 350 -10.22 -2.49 -0.39
N ALA A 351 -11.18 -3.35 -0.72
CA ALA A 351 -10.95 -4.74 -1.09
C ALA A 351 -10.90 -4.94 -2.59
N ALA A 352 -11.54 -4.08 -3.37
CA ALA A 352 -11.63 -4.22 -4.83
C ALA A 352 -11.91 -2.89 -5.53
N GLY A 353 -11.83 -2.90 -6.85
CA GLY A 353 -12.30 -1.83 -7.72
C GLY A 353 -11.41 -0.60 -7.79
N CYS A 354 -10.35 -0.52 -7.02
CA CYS A 354 -9.34 0.54 -7.19
C CYS A 354 -8.42 0.24 -8.39
N ALA A 355 -7.51 1.15 -8.71
CA ALA A 355 -6.57 1.00 -9.81
C ALA A 355 -5.70 -0.27 -9.76
N HIS A 356 -5.75 -1.02 -8.65
CA HIS A 356 -4.98 -2.24 -8.42
C HIS A 356 -5.74 -3.52 -8.78
N TYR A 357 -7.10 -3.49 -8.74
CA TYR A 357 -7.95 -4.62 -9.08
C TYR A 357 -9.12 -4.16 -9.97
N ASP A 358 -8.98 -4.34 -11.26
CA ASP A 358 -10.06 -4.09 -12.22
C ASP A 358 -10.64 -5.38 -12.78
N SER A 359 -9.86 -6.43 -12.76
CA SER A 359 -10.30 -7.77 -13.10
C SER A 359 -9.45 -8.80 -12.34
N PRO A 360 -10.07 -9.68 -11.54
CA PRO A 360 -11.52 -9.66 -11.28
C PRO A 360 -11.95 -8.38 -10.56
N THR A 361 -13.09 -7.84 -10.95
CA THR A 361 -13.64 -6.60 -10.35
C THR A 361 -14.06 -6.78 -8.90
N GLU A 362 -14.32 -8.01 -8.51
CA GLU A 362 -14.63 -8.41 -7.14
C GLU A 362 -13.45 -8.16 -6.21
N GLY A 363 -12.21 -8.14 -6.75
CA GLY A 363 -10.99 -8.05 -5.98
C GLY A 363 -10.82 -9.23 -5.05
N VAL A 364 -10.70 -8.98 -3.75
CA VAL A 364 -10.63 -10.00 -2.72
C VAL A 364 -11.92 -10.03 -1.89
N GLY A 365 -12.30 -11.22 -1.44
CA GLY A 365 -13.47 -11.41 -0.61
C GLY A 365 -13.31 -10.92 0.84
N PRO A 366 -14.40 -10.89 1.61
CA PRO A 366 -14.36 -10.45 3.01
C PRO A 366 -13.41 -11.27 3.90
N GLU A 367 -13.28 -12.58 3.66
CA GLU A 367 -12.34 -13.43 4.41
C GLU A 367 -10.88 -13.00 4.15
N ASP A 368 -10.56 -12.64 2.92
CA ASP A 368 -9.22 -12.20 2.55
C ASP A 368 -8.91 -10.84 3.19
N MET A 369 -9.86 -9.89 3.19
CA MET A 369 -9.68 -8.60 3.87
C MET A 369 -9.52 -8.78 5.38
N LEU A 370 -10.32 -9.65 6.02
CA LEU A 370 -10.15 -9.94 7.44
C LEU A 370 -8.77 -10.51 7.74
N ARG A 371 -8.21 -11.34 6.84
CA ARG A 371 -6.84 -11.86 6.97
C ARG A 371 -5.80 -10.74 7.06
N HIS A 372 -5.92 -9.72 6.22
CA HIS A 372 -5.02 -8.55 6.25
C HIS A 372 -5.21 -7.73 7.53
N ILE A 373 -6.46 -7.49 7.95
CA ILE A 373 -6.80 -6.80 9.21
C ILE A 373 -6.19 -7.52 10.41
N LEU A 374 -6.33 -8.85 10.49
CA LEU A 374 -5.74 -9.68 11.53
C LEU A 374 -4.22 -9.68 11.51
N GLY A 375 -3.64 -9.73 10.30
CA GLY A 375 -2.19 -9.78 10.10
C GLY A 375 -1.48 -8.47 10.43
N GLU A 376 -2.22 -7.37 10.50
CA GLU A 376 -1.73 -6.05 10.90
C GLU A 376 -2.17 -5.63 12.32
N ASP A 377 -2.76 -6.56 13.08
CA ASP A 377 -3.23 -6.35 14.47
C ASP A 377 -4.19 -5.15 14.61
N LEU A 378 -5.05 -4.95 13.64
CA LEU A 378 -6.11 -3.96 13.73
C LEU A 378 -7.27 -4.48 14.54
N ASN A 379 -7.77 -3.69 15.49
CA ASN A 379 -8.99 -4.01 16.23
C ASN A 379 -10.24 -3.69 15.42
N VAL A 380 -10.21 -2.68 14.55
CA VAL A 380 -11.32 -2.32 13.67
C VAL A 380 -10.82 -2.06 12.26
N GLY A 381 -11.40 -2.73 11.26
CA GLY A 381 -11.18 -2.46 9.85
C GLY A 381 -12.50 -2.09 9.16
N CYS A 382 -12.57 -0.89 8.61
CA CYS A 382 -13.73 -0.46 7.82
C CYS A 382 -13.40 -0.62 6.34
N VAL A 383 -14.05 -1.58 5.69
CA VAL A 383 -13.88 -1.83 4.25
C VAL A 383 -14.93 -1.01 3.51
N LEU A 384 -14.48 -0.05 2.70
CA LEU A 384 -15.39 0.91 2.08
C LEU A 384 -15.67 0.54 0.62
N SER A 385 -16.95 0.46 0.27
CA SER A 385 -17.41 0.44 -1.11
C SER A 385 -17.27 1.84 -1.69
N TRP A 386 -16.77 1.97 -2.90
CA TRP A 386 -16.53 3.25 -3.54
C TRP A 386 -16.75 3.18 -5.06
N GLY A 387 -16.75 4.30 -5.75
CA GLY A 387 -17.17 4.41 -7.15
C GLY A 387 -16.66 3.31 -8.09
N PRO A 388 -15.36 3.05 -8.19
CA PRO A 388 -14.82 2.02 -9.10
C PRO A 388 -15.33 0.60 -8.84
N CYS A 389 -15.69 0.26 -7.59
CA CYS A 389 -16.18 -1.07 -7.23
C CYS A 389 -17.62 -1.07 -6.70
N TRP A 390 -18.32 0.06 -6.78
CA TRP A 390 -19.62 0.28 -6.17
C TRP A 390 -20.60 -0.88 -6.41
N TYR A 391 -20.81 -1.21 -7.67
CA TYR A 391 -21.81 -2.21 -8.06
C TYR A 391 -21.42 -3.65 -7.70
N THR A 392 -20.16 -3.90 -7.38
CA THR A 392 -19.67 -5.22 -6.96
C THR A 392 -19.61 -5.33 -5.44
N GLN A 393 -18.99 -4.36 -4.77
CA GLN A 393 -18.72 -4.47 -3.32
C GLN A 393 -19.92 -4.17 -2.44
N LYS A 394 -20.88 -3.38 -2.90
CA LYS A 394 -22.12 -3.14 -2.13
C LYS A 394 -22.89 -4.43 -1.76
N GLN A 395 -22.65 -5.55 -2.48
CA GLN A 395 -23.21 -6.85 -2.09
C GLN A 395 -22.76 -7.33 -0.70
N PHE A 396 -21.67 -6.80 -0.17
CA PHE A 396 -21.14 -7.13 1.17
C PHE A 396 -21.61 -6.14 2.24
N PHE A 397 -22.30 -5.08 1.86
CA PHE A 397 -22.89 -4.16 2.81
C PHE A 397 -24.22 -4.76 3.35
N ASP A 398 -24.30 -4.89 4.67
CA ASP A 398 -25.49 -5.40 5.35
C ASP A 398 -25.95 -4.48 6.51
N GLY A 399 -25.33 -3.31 6.64
CA GLY A 399 -25.60 -2.36 7.72
C GLY A 399 -25.16 -2.83 9.10
N ALA A 400 -24.38 -3.92 9.19
CA ALA A 400 -23.96 -4.54 10.43
C ALA A 400 -22.45 -4.88 10.45
N VAL A 401 -21.94 -5.29 11.58
CA VAL A 401 -20.58 -5.84 11.72
C VAL A 401 -20.55 -7.21 11.07
N SER A 402 -19.54 -7.44 10.22
CA SER A 402 -19.37 -8.71 9.52
C SER A 402 -19.35 -9.90 10.47
N GLN A 403 -20.07 -10.95 10.11
CA GLN A 403 -20.10 -12.23 10.87
C GLN A 403 -18.73 -12.93 10.92
N LEU A 404 -17.79 -12.57 10.06
CA LEU A 404 -16.41 -13.04 10.07
C LEU A 404 -15.59 -12.42 11.20
N SER A 405 -16.06 -11.34 11.80
CA SER A 405 -15.40 -10.65 12.92
C SER A 405 -15.11 -11.62 14.07
N ARG A 406 -14.02 -11.39 14.76
CA ARG A 406 -13.55 -12.25 15.86
C ARG A 406 -13.42 -11.42 17.14
N ASN A 407 -13.29 -12.08 18.27
CA ASN A 407 -13.05 -11.39 19.53
C ASN A 407 -11.78 -10.54 19.44
N GLY A 408 -11.90 -9.24 19.68
CA GLY A 408 -10.81 -8.27 19.59
C GLY A 408 -10.49 -7.72 18.18
N THR A 409 -11.19 -8.20 17.11
CA THR A 409 -11.02 -7.69 15.74
C THR A 409 -12.37 -7.65 15.04
N LEU A 410 -12.82 -6.46 14.67
CA LEU A 410 -14.08 -6.20 14.00
C LEU A 410 -13.82 -5.73 12.57
N MET A 411 -14.65 -6.22 11.65
CA MET A 411 -14.69 -5.73 10.26
C MET A 411 -16.11 -5.34 9.90
N ARG A 412 -16.26 -4.26 9.15
CA ARG A 412 -17.55 -3.80 8.64
C ARG A 412 -17.38 -3.20 7.26
N TYR A 413 -18.37 -3.41 6.39
CA TYR A 413 -18.48 -2.73 5.12
C TYR A 413 -19.34 -1.47 5.29
N ASP A 414 -18.79 -0.35 4.84
CA ASP A 414 -19.44 0.96 4.81
C ASP A 414 -19.14 1.65 3.45
N VAL A 415 -19.23 2.98 3.34
CA VAL A 415 -19.14 3.69 2.05
C VAL A 415 -18.07 4.78 2.08
N GLU A 416 -17.23 4.82 1.03
CA GLU A 416 -16.50 6.02 0.64
C GLU A 416 -17.19 6.68 -0.57
N VAL A 417 -17.48 7.97 -0.44
CA VAL A 417 -18.00 8.76 -1.55
C VAL A 417 -16.85 9.30 -2.38
N SER A 418 -16.32 8.43 -3.25
CA SER A 418 -15.24 8.69 -4.20
C SER A 418 -15.63 8.15 -5.57
N GLY A 419 -15.44 8.93 -6.63
CA GLY A 419 -15.98 8.61 -7.95
C GLY A 419 -17.49 8.94 -8.11
N PHE A 420 -18.07 9.62 -7.14
CA PHE A 420 -19.44 10.14 -7.12
C PHE A 420 -19.48 11.60 -7.60
N PRO A 421 -20.66 12.17 -7.91
CA PRO A 421 -20.75 13.55 -8.38
C PRO A 421 -20.15 14.58 -7.43
N SER A 422 -20.23 14.38 -6.11
CA SER A 422 -19.68 15.29 -5.08
C SER A 422 -18.17 15.16 -4.87
N SER A 423 -17.54 14.12 -5.41
CA SER A 423 -16.12 13.81 -5.13
C SER A 423 -15.12 14.90 -5.53
N HIS A 424 -15.52 15.80 -6.43
CA HIS A 424 -14.68 16.95 -6.79
C HIS A 424 -14.51 17.96 -5.65
N ALA A 425 -15.41 17.94 -4.66
CA ALA A 425 -15.43 18.88 -3.53
C ALA A 425 -14.92 18.25 -2.22
N GLY A 426 -14.92 16.90 -2.17
CA GLY A 426 -14.37 16.12 -1.07
C GLY A 426 -14.74 14.66 -1.19
N HIS A 427 -13.81 13.78 -0.91
CA HIS A 427 -14.10 12.38 -0.66
C HIS A 427 -14.58 12.24 0.78
N LEU A 428 -15.53 11.35 1.02
CA LEU A 428 -16.18 11.22 2.33
C LEU A 428 -16.18 9.78 2.80
N CYS A 429 -15.72 9.54 4.02
CA CYS A 429 -15.96 8.29 4.74
C CYS A 429 -17.27 8.38 5.51
N LEU A 430 -18.20 7.51 5.21
CA LEU A 430 -19.50 7.39 5.87
C LEU A 430 -19.52 6.06 6.63
N LEU A 431 -19.41 6.12 7.96
CA LEU A 431 -19.27 4.96 8.84
C LEU A 431 -20.58 4.69 9.58
N LYS A 432 -20.85 3.43 9.87
CA LYS A 432 -22.05 2.99 10.63
C LYS A 432 -23.36 3.34 9.92
N LEU A 433 -23.38 3.23 8.59
CA LEU A 433 -24.59 3.42 7.82
C LEU A 433 -25.57 2.26 8.02
N LYS A 434 -26.86 2.52 7.85
CA LYS A 434 -27.94 1.51 7.79
C LYS A 434 -28.29 1.17 6.36
N GLU A 435 -28.17 2.13 5.47
CA GLU A 435 -28.44 2.06 4.04
C GLU A 435 -27.26 2.66 3.29
N ASP A 436 -26.86 2.03 2.20
CA ASP A 436 -25.74 2.46 1.38
C ASP A 436 -26.14 3.26 0.13
N ASP A 437 -27.45 3.33 -0.22
CA ASP A 437 -27.94 4.15 -1.32
C ASP A 437 -28.53 5.48 -0.81
N PHE A 438 -28.13 6.59 -1.46
CA PHE A 438 -28.73 7.90 -1.15
C PHE A 438 -30.21 7.92 -1.54
N PRO A 439 -31.12 8.50 -0.74
CA PRO A 439 -32.55 8.45 -0.97
C PRO A 439 -32.98 8.92 -2.36
N GLY A 440 -33.81 8.12 -3.02
CA GLY A 440 -34.33 8.43 -4.35
C GLY A 440 -33.35 8.16 -5.50
N THR A 441 -32.20 7.54 -5.24
CA THR A 441 -31.24 7.20 -6.26
C THR A 441 -31.16 5.68 -6.47
N THR A 442 -30.78 5.27 -7.68
CA THR A 442 -30.53 3.86 -8.06
C THR A 442 -29.16 3.70 -8.67
N ARG A 443 -28.45 4.81 -8.90
CA ARG A 443 -27.12 4.87 -9.52
C ARG A 443 -26.32 5.95 -8.83
N LEU A 444 -25.00 5.75 -8.77
CA LEU A 444 -24.11 6.70 -8.12
C LEU A 444 -24.10 8.09 -8.78
N GLU A 445 -24.33 8.17 -10.10
CA GLU A 445 -24.39 9.43 -10.83
C GLU A 445 -25.57 10.33 -10.42
N GLN A 446 -26.55 9.77 -9.73
CA GLN A 446 -27.73 10.50 -9.24
C GLN A 446 -27.52 11.11 -7.84
N TRP A 447 -26.46 10.74 -7.15
CA TRP A 447 -26.14 11.27 -5.84
C TRP A 447 -25.89 12.79 -5.89
N PRO A 448 -25.98 13.50 -4.76
CA PRO A 448 -25.68 14.93 -4.72
C PRO A 448 -24.32 15.27 -5.31
N SER A 449 -24.20 16.43 -5.94
CA SER A 449 -22.96 16.90 -6.56
C SER A 449 -22.08 17.77 -5.66
N TRP A 450 -22.40 17.87 -4.37
CA TRP A 450 -21.63 18.56 -3.34
C TRP A 450 -21.78 17.85 -1.99
N THR A 451 -20.91 18.17 -1.02
CA THR A 451 -20.70 17.27 0.11
C THR A 451 -21.70 17.40 1.25
N LEU A 452 -22.24 18.60 1.52
CA LEU A 452 -23.10 18.83 2.69
C LEU A 452 -24.33 17.92 2.77
N PRO A 453 -25.15 17.76 1.72
CA PRO A 453 -26.33 16.89 1.80
C PRO A 453 -25.96 15.41 2.02
N VAL A 454 -24.82 14.97 1.51
CA VAL A 454 -24.35 13.60 1.72
C VAL A 454 -23.92 13.37 3.18
N LEU A 455 -23.19 14.32 3.76
CA LEU A 455 -22.80 14.27 5.18
C LEU A 455 -24.03 14.31 6.11
N GLN A 456 -25.02 15.18 5.80
CA GLN A 456 -26.27 15.26 6.56
C GLN A 456 -27.02 13.93 6.53
N TRP A 457 -27.20 13.35 5.35
CA TRP A 457 -27.83 12.05 5.18
C TRP A 457 -27.14 10.93 5.97
N GLY A 458 -25.80 10.85 5.92
CA GLY A 458 -25.06 9.87 6.69
C GLY A 458 -25.28 10.02 8.21
N ARG A 459 -25.33 11.25 8.72
CA ARG A 459 -25.62 11.55 10.14
C ARG A 459 -27.07 11.26 10.53
N GLU A 460 -28.03 11.52 9.67
CA GLU A 460 -29.45 11.22 9.89
C GLU A 460 -29.69 9.73 10.13
N GLN A 461 -28.85 8.86 9.54
CA GLN A 461 -28.87 7.44 9.82
C GLN A 461 -28.26 7.06 11.17
N GLY A 462 -27.66 7.99 11.89
CA GLY A 462 -26.86 7.76 13.10
C GLY A 462 -25.40 7.39 12.81
N GLY A 463 -24.98 7.58 11.57
CA GLY A 463 -23.59 7.38 11.11
C GLY A 463 -22.60 8.39 11.70
N VAL A 464 -21.33 8.10 11.54
CA VAL A 464 -20.20 8.98 11.84
C VAL A 464 -19.50 9.28 10.51
N VAL A 465 -19.43 10.57 10.16
CA VAL A 465 -19.10 10.99 8.81
C VAL A 465 -17.99 12.01 8.79
N GLY A 466 -17.08 11.90 7.81
CA GLY A 466 -15.96 12.81 7.69
C GLY A 466 -15.33 12.81 6.32
N TYR A 467 -14.30 13.64 6.16
CA TYR A 467 -13.53 13.72 4.92
C TYR A 467 -12.36 12.73 4.94
N SER A 468 -12.10 12.12 3.79
CA SER A 468 -10.92 11.31 3.50
C SER A 468 -9.88 12.08 2.68
N HIS A 469 -8.64 11.62 2.71
CA HIS A 469 -7.47 12.22 2.02
C HIS A 469 -7.41 13.72 2.20
N SER A 470 -7.60 14.17 3.44
CA SER A 470 -7.99 15.57 3.74
C SER A 470 -7.06 16.62 3.13
N GLY A 471 -5.76 16.32 2.94
CA GLY A 471 -4.80 17.25 2.37
C GLY A 471 -4.90 17.48 0.85
N TRP A 472 -5.59 16.63 0.10
CA TRP A 472 -5.61 16.78 -1.37
C TRP A 472 -6.45 17.97 -1.84
N GLY A 473 -5.77 18.92 -2.51
CA GLY A 473 -6.30 20.24 -2.90
C GLY A 473 -6.02 21.34 -1.88
N LEU A 474 -5.41 20.96 -0.74
CA LEU A 474 -5.03 21.87 0.34
C LEU A 474 -3.50 22.06 0.45
N ALA A 475 -2.79 21.73 -0.63
CA ALA A 475 -1.35 21.92 -0.71
C ALA A 475 -0.98 23.39 -0.45
N LEU A 476 -0.10 23.60 0.52
CA LEU A 476 0.40 24.94 0.82
C LEU A 476 1.43 25.34 -0.26
N PRO A 477 1.29 26.51 -0.87
CA PRO A 477 2.19 26.95 -1.92
C PRO A 477 3.62 27.14 -1.41
N ASP A 478 4.61 26.74 -2.20
CA ASP A 478 6.03 26.98 -1.94
C ASP A 478 6.42 28.45 -2.19
N GLU A 479 5.66 29.18 -2.99
CA GLU A 479 5.87 30.60 -3.29
C GLU A 479 4.85 31.45 -2.52
N MET A 480 5.39 32.40 -1.78
CA MET A 480 4.59 33.37 -1.01
C MET A 480 4.11 34.51 -1.92
N PRO A 481 3.06 35.28 -1.51
CA PRO A 481 2.58 36.45 -2.27
C PRO A 481 3.64 37.50 -2.54
N ASP A 482 4.70 37.57 -1.72
CA ASP A 482 5.84 38.48 -1.91
C ASP A 482 6.93 37.92 -2.86
N GLY A 483 6.68 36.74 -3.46
CA GLY A 483 7.61 36.08 -4.39
C GLY A 483 8.73 35.30 -3.69
N SER A 484 8.80 35.29 -2.36
CA SER A 484 9.74 34.45 -1.60
C SER A 484 9.37 32.98 -1.76
N ARG A 485 10.38 32.10 -1.90
CA ARG A 485 10.19 30.66 -1.98
C ARG A 485 10.41 30.01 -0.62
N GLN A 486 9.44 29.25 -0.18
CA GLN A 486 9.53 28.46 1.04
C GLN A 486 9.00 27.05 0.74
N PHE A 487 9.55 26.05 1.41
CA PHE A 487 9.00 24.72 1.35
C PHE A 487 9.00 24.10 2.76
N HIS A 488 8.21 23.05 2.94
CA HIS A 488 8.06 22.42 4.23
C HIS A 488 9.15 21.37 4.44
N GLY A 489 10.18 21.76 5.18
CA GLY A 489 11.27 20.89 5.58
C GLY A 489 10.91 20.04 6.81
N GLN A 490 11.82 19.14 7.18
CA GLN A 490 11.69 18.33 8.37
C GLN A 490 11.64 19.22 9.62
N PRO A 491 10.74 18.95 10.58
CA PRO A 491 10.61 19.78 11.79
C PRO A 491 11.91 19.83 12.62
N TRP A 492 12.66 18.74 12.63
CA TRP A 492 13.76 18.51 13.57
C TRP A 492 15.07 18.08 12.89
N GLY A 493 15.07 17.76 11.63
CA GLY A 493 16.18 17.19 10.87
C GLY A 493 16.81 18.10 9.83
N GLY A 494 16.35 19.33 9.69
CA GLY A 494 16.85 20.27 8.66
C GLY A 494 16.20 20.04 7.28
N ALA A 495 16.37 21.05 6.42
CA ALA A 495 15.88 21.01 5.05
C ALA A 495 16.90 20.32 4.13
N PRO A 496 16.47 19.74 3.00
CA PRO A 496 17.37 19.36 1.92
C PRO A 496 18.29 20.52 1.55
N ARG A 497 19.50 20.23 1.12
CA ARG A 497 20.51 21.25 0.82
C ARG A 497 19.95 22.31 -0.13
N GLY A 498 20.11 23.60 0.26
CA GLY A 498 19.73 24.74 -0.57
C GLY A 498 18.28 25.21 -0.41
N TRP A 499 17.51 24.63 0.50
CA TRP A 499 16.12 25.02 0.73
C TRP A 499 15.96 25.72 2.08
N GLN A 500 15.20 26.80 2.10
CA GLN A 500 14.74 27.45 3.33
C GLN A 500 13.28 27.04 3.53
N GLY A 501 13.03 26.15 4.49
CA GLY A 501 11.70 25.59 4.71
C GLY A 501 10.90 26.33 5.76
N ARG A 502 9.58 26.25 5.65
CA ARG A 502 8.67 26.55 6.75
C ARG A 502 8.79 25.45 7.79
N ALA A 503 8.91 25.80 9.05
CA ALA A 503 8.86 24.80 10.10
C ALA A 503 7.41 24.27 10.24
N ALA A 504 7.23 22.96 10.20
CA ALA A 504 5.91 22.35 10.44
C ALA A 504 5.34 22.68 11.84
N SER A 505 6.21 23.04 12.79
CA SER A 505 5.83 23.55 14.11
C SER A 505 5.11 24.90 14.09
N LYS A 506 5.15 25.65 12.99
CA LYS A 506 4.49 26.95 12.85
C LYS A 506 3.12 26.87 12.18
N LEU A 507 2.37 25.84 12.46
CA LEU A 507 0.97 25.74 12.06
C LEU A 507 0.07 26.46 13.09
N PRO A 508 -1.06 27.09 12.67
CA PRO A 508 -1.53 27.21 11.30
C PRO A 508 -0.71 28.22 10.47
N ASP A 509 -0.51 27.90 9.20
CA ASP A 509 0.21 28.73 8.24
C ASP A 509 -0.78 29.66 7.50
N PRO A 510 -0.50 30.95 7.32
CA PRO A 510 -1.39 31.88 6.65
C PRO A 510 -1.50 31.69 5.13
N ALA A 511 -0.69 30.82 4.54
CA ALA A 511 -0.75 30.55 3.11
C ALA A 511 -2.11 29.94 2.71
N MET A 512 -2.65 30.40 1.58
CA MET A 512 -3.94 29.96 1.06
C MET A 512 -3.75 28.87 0.01
N PRO A 513 -4.27 27.64 0.24
CA PRO A 513 -4.30 26.61 -0.79
C PRO A 513 -5.34 26.92 -1.87
N LYS A 514 -5.28 26.18 -2.97
CA LYS A 514 -6.16 26.41 -4.13
C LYS A 514 -7.56 25.79 -3.99
N PHE A 515 -7.76 24.86 -3.09
CA PHE A 515 -9.01 24.08 -2.94
C PHE A 515 -9.43 23.38 -4.25
N ASP A 516 -8.45 22.92 -5.03
CA ASP A 516 -8.64 22.36 -6.39
C ASP A 516 -8.59 20.82 -6.44
N GLY A 517 -8.52 20.17 -5.29
CA GLY A 517 -8.43 18.72 -5.18
C GLY A 517 -9.73 18.05 -4.73
N ILE A 518 -9.55 16.85 -4.18
CA ILE A 518 -10.63 15.92 -3.81
C ILE A 518 -10.63 15.57 -2.30
N GLY A 519 -9.80 16.24 -1.51
CA GLY A 519 -9.75 16.07 -0.05
C GLY A 519 -10.78 16.94 0.67
N ALA A 520 -10.45 17.42 1.87
CA ALA A 520 -11.34 18.19 2.73
C ALA A 520 -11.58 19.63 2.23
N ASN A 521 -11.95 19.79 0.97
CA ASN A 521 -12.05 21.10 0.33
C ASN A 521 -13.32 21.88 0.82
N GLU A 522 -14.51 21.24 0.85
CA GLU A 522 -15.70 21.86 1.42
C GLU A 522 -15.76 21.81 2.95
N PHE A 523 -14.73 21.29 3.62
CA PHE A 523 -14.69 21.19 5.07
C PHE A 523 -14.87 22.55 5.77
N VAL A 524 -14.27 23.61 5.24
CA VAL A 524 -14.44 24.99 5.77
C VAL A 524 -15.88 25.47 5.77
N VAL A 525 -16.75 24.88 4.94
CA VAL A 525 -18.18 25.15 4.88
C VAL A 525 -18.95 24.17 5.76
N THR A 526 -18.76 22.88 5.57
CA THR A 526 -19.55 21.83 6.22
C THR A 526 -19.34 21.76 7.73
N THR A 527 -18.16 22.13 8.24
CA THR A 527 -17.88 22.21 9.68
C THR A 527 -18.72 23.28 10.37
N VAL A 528 -19.01 24.42 9.69
CA VAL A 528 -19.88 25.49 10.21
C VAL A 528 -21.32 25.01 10.37
N HIS A 529 -21.78 24.14 9.47
CA HIS A 529 -23.09 23.51 9.54
C HIS A 529 -23.16 22.37 10.57
N GLY A 530 -22.03 22.04 11.24
CA GLY A 530 -21.97 20.93 12.18
C GLY A 530 -22.24 19.57 11.51
N ALA A 531 -22.04 19.45 10.19
CA ALA A 531 -22.35 18.25 9.42
C ALA A 531 -21.21 17.25 9.33
N CYS A 532 -19.99 17.63 9.70
CA CYS A 532 -18.78 16.83 9.63
C CYS A 532 -18.29 16.47 11.03
N ASP A 533 -18.13 15.17 11.33
CA ASP A 533 -17.65 14.69 12.63
C ASP A 533 -16.11 14.69 12.69
N PHE A 534 -15.43 14.35 11.58
CA PHE A 534 -13.96 14.29 11.52
C PHE A 534 -13.40 14.68 10.14
N ILE A 535 -12.12 15.04 10.14
CA ILE A 535 -11.27 14.99 8.96
C ILE A 535 -10.20 13.92 9.16
N SER A 536 -9.76 13.30 8.06
CA SER A 536 -8.71 12.29 8.12
C SER A 536 -7.31 12.89 8.13
N ALA A 537 -6.36 12.06 8.54
CA ALA A 537 -4.95 12.35 8.54
C ALA A 537 -4.16 11.06 8.27
N VAL A 538 -2.85 11.19 8.11
CA VAL A 538 -1.83 10.16 7.94
C VAL A 538 -1.61 9.74 6.49
N ASP A 539 -2.64 9.66 5.69
CA ASP A 539 -2.55 9.26 4.28
C ASP A 539 -2.23 10.40 3.29
N THR A 540 -2.27 11.66 3.77
CA THR A 540 -1.81 12.84 3.03
C THR A 540 -0.78 13.66 3.84
N PRO A 541 -0.12 14.68 3.26
CA PRO A 541 0.88 15.47 3.99
C PRO A 541 0.34 16.14 5.26
N ALA A 542 0.94 15.81 6.40
CA ALA A 542 0.52 16.28 7.71
C ALA A 542 0.29 17.80 7.79
N ILE A 543 1.16 18.58 7.14
CA ILE A 543 1.08 20.04 7.15
C ILE A 543 -0.16 20.57 6.39
N TRP A 544 -0.69 19.86 5.39
CA TRP A 544 -1.87 20.28 4.65
C TRP A 544 -3.16 19.99 5.44
N GLU A 545 -3.22 18.79 6.02
CA GLU A 545 -4.36 18.33 6.83
C GLU A 545 -4.51 19.19 8.09
N LEU A 546 -3.42 19.33 8.83
CA LEU A 546 -3.41 20.06 10.10
C LEU A 546 -3.64 21.56 9.90
N ASN A 547 -3.21 22.13 8.78
CA ASN A 547 -3.39 23.57 8.54
C ASN A 547 -4.84 24.00 8.52
N VAL A 548 -5.66 23.37 7.67
CA VAL A 548 -7.09 23.69 7.56
C VAL A 548 -7.82 23.40 8.86
N TRP A 549 -7.47 22.28 9.51
CA TRP A 549 -8.08 21.88 10.77
C TRP A 549 -7.77 22.87 11.89
N TYR A 550 -6.53 23.31 12.05
CA TYR A 550 -6.14 24.29 13.08
C TYR A 550 -6.79 25.66 12.89
N HIS A 551 -6.92 26.14 11.65
CA HIS A 551 -7.63 27.37 11.34
C HIS A 551 -9.09 27.29 11.79
N THR A 552 -9.79 26.18 11.52
CA THR A 552 -11.18 26.00 11.93
C THR A 552 -11.34 25.83 13.44
N LEU A 553 -10.43 25.10 14.11
CA LEU A 553 -10.39 25.00 15.57
C LEU A 553 -10.21 26.38 16.22
N ASN A 554 -9.35 27.23 15.64
CA ASN A 554 -9.15 28.61 16.11
C ASN A 554 -10.37 29.50 15.95
N CYS A 555 -11.31 29.12 15.09
CA CYS A 555 -12.63 29.74 14.95
C CYS A 555 -13.68 29.16 15.89
N GLY A 556 -13.31 28.19 16.75
CA GLY A 556 -14.21 27.56 17.71
C GLY A 556 -14.99 26.36 17.15
N MET A 557 -14.64 25.87 15.97
CA MET A 557 -15.19 24.60 15.47
C MET A 557 -14.62 23.43 16.28
N THR A 558 -15.37 22.34 16.39
CA THR A 558 -15.02 21.19 17.25
C THR A 558 -14.88 19.87 16.50
N THR A 559 -14.75 19.92 15.17
CA THR A 559 -14.52 18.74 14.33
C THR A 559 -13.23 18.01 14.74
N ARG A 560 -13.25 16.67 14.73
CA ARG A 560 -12.17 15.81 15.19
C ARG A 560 -11.20 15.50 14.07
N ILE A 561 -10.02 14.98 14.46
CA ILE A 561 -9.07 14.37 13.53
C ILE A 561 -9.05 12.85 13.73
N SER A 562 -8.94 12.09 12.64
CA SER A 562 -8.85 10.63 12.63
C SER A 562 -7.71 10.16 11.73
N GLY A 563 -7.29 8.91 11.83
CA GLY A 563 -6.21 8.33 11.01
C GLY A 563 -6.72 7.24 10.09
N GLU A 564 -6.22 7.22 8.84
CA GLU A 564 -6.59 6.27 7.82
C GLU A 564 -5.42 5.94 6.89
N THR A 565 -5.58 4.90 6.06
CA THR A 565 -4.54 4.48 5.10
C THR A 565 -4.94 4.71 3.66
N ASP A 566 -6.23 4.64 3.31
CA ASP A 566 -6.75 4.50 1.94
C ASP A 566 -6.03 3.36 1.19
N PHE A 567 -5.94 2.21 1.87
CA PHE A 567 -5.34 1.02 1.26
C PHE A 567 -6.26 0.47 0.16
N PRO A 568 -5.74 0.10 -1.03
CA PRO A 568 -4.35 0.23 -1.48
C PRO A 568 -4.11 1.48 -2.36
N CYS A 569 -5.02 2.45 -2.38
CA CYS A 569 -5.00 3.55 -3.34
C CYS A 569 -3.95 4.61 -3.03
N ILE A 570 -3.81 5.03 -1.78
CA ILE A 570 -2.73 5.92 -1.34
C ILE A 570 -1.53 5.11 -0.86
N TYR A 571 -1.73 4.20 0.07
CA TYR A 571 -0.69 3.30 0.55
C TYR A 571 -1.03 1.86 0.21
N GLY A 572 -0.31 1.29 -0.77
CA GLY A 572 -0.41 -0.11 -1.15
C GLY A 572 0.41 -1.07 -0.28
N ASP A 573 1.15 -0.54 0.71
CA ASP A 573 2.04 -1.36 1.52
C ASP A 573 1.28 -2.32 2.43
N ARG A 574 0.32 -1.80 3.22
CA ARG A 574 -0.48 -2.59 4.16
C ARG A 574 -1.69 -1.82 4.67
N VAL A 575 -2.73 -2.52 5.09
CA VAL A 575 -3.84 -1.93 5.85
C VAL A 575 -3.34 -1.41 7.20
N GLY A 576 -3.92 -0.34 7.71
CA GLY A 576 -3.54 0.23 9.00
C GLY A 576 -2.12 0.81 9.05
N LEU A 577 -1.54 1.23 7.93
CA LEU A 577 -0.31 2.02 7.92
C LEU A 577 -0.58 3.37 8.57
N GLY A 578 -1.71 4.00 8.25
CA GLY A 578 -2.31 5.09 9.01
C GLY A 578 -3.39 4.53 9.94
N ARG A 579 -3.40 4.97 11.21
CA ARG A 579 -4.28 4.43 12.24
C ARG A 579 -4.91 5.51 13.09
N VAL A 580 -6.10 5.19 13.59
CA VAL A 580 -6.70 5.87 14.73
C VAL A 580 -6.78 4.90 15.91
N TYR A 581 -6.46 5.39 17.09
CA TYR A 581 -6.60 4.64 18.35
C TYR A 581 -7.70 5.29 19.17
N VAL A 582 -8.75 4.53 19.46
CA VAL A 582 -9.94 5.00 20.19
C VAL A 582 -9.95 4.41 21.59
N SER A 583 -10.08 5.27 22.59
CA SER A 583 -10.25 4.86 23.99
C SER A 583 -11.70 4.49 24.26
N LEU A 584 -11.91 3.31 24.82
CA LEU A 584 -13.21 2.88 25.31
C LEU A 584 -13.29 2.98 26.85
N PRO A 585 -14.51 3.12 27.42
CA PRO A 585 -14.70 3.10 28.87
C PRO A 585 -14.13 1.83 29.48
N LYS A 586 -13.50 1.90 30.65
CA LYS A 586 -12.81 0.78 31.33
C LYS A 586 -13.65 -0.46 31.56
N SER A 587 -14.97 -0.35 31.50
CA SER A 587 -15.92 -1.46 31.64
C SER A 587 -16.52 -1.92 30.30
N GLY A 588 -16.07 -1.35 29.17
CA GLY A 588 -16.65 -1.58 27.86
C GLY A 588 -15.92 -2.66 27.05
N GLU A 589 -16.70 -3.61 26.55
CA GLU A 589 -16.26 -4.52 25.50
C GLU A 589 -16.08 -3.74 24.17
N LEU A 590 -15.13 -4.16 23.34
CA LEU A 590 -14.96 -3.59 22.01
C LEU A 590 -16.20 -3.90 21.16
N THR A 591 -16.97 -2.87 20.83
CA THR A 591 -18.03 -2.93 19.84
C THR A 591 -17.77 -1.86 18.77
N TYR A 592 -18.25 -2.11 17.55
CA TYR A 592 -18.10 -1.16 16.46
C TYR A 592 -18.73 0.19 16.80
N ASP A 593 -19.94 0.16 17.37
CA ASP A 593 -20.68 1.34 17.78
C ASP A 593 -19.92 2.20 18.79
N ALA A 594 -19.39 1.56 19.85
CA ALA A 594 -18.62 2.27 20.88
C ALA A 594 -17.31 2.86 20.30
N TRP A 595 -16.70 2.18 19.33
CA TRP A 595 -15.48 2.62 18.66
C TRP A 595 -15.74 3.84 17.76
N VAL A 596 -16.74 3.78 16.86
CA VAL A 596 -17.06 4.93 15.98
C VAL A 596 -17.63 6.12 16.77
N GLU A 597 -18.36 5.89 17.86
CA GLU A 597 -18.80 6.96 18.76
C GLU A 597 -17.62 7.62 19.49
N GLY A 598 -16.61 6.81 19.84
CA GLY A 598 -15.35 7.34 20.36
C GLY A 598 -14.62 8.23 19.37
N LEU A 599 -14.69 7.89 18.09
CA LEU A 599 -14.18 8.70 16.98
C LEU A 599 -14.90 10.06 16.91
N ARG A 600 -16.25 10.04 16.87
CA ARG A 600 -17.09 11.25 16.86
C ARG A 600 -16.84 12.14 18.08
N ASP A 601 -16.69 11.53 19.26
CA ASP A 601 -16.42 12.29 20.48
C ASP A 601 -14.99 12.78 20.57
N GLY A 602 -14.07 12.22 19.75
CA GLY A 602 -12.65 12.53 19.78
C GLY A 602 -11.91 11.88 20.94
N ARG A 603 -12.42 10.77 21.50
CA ARG A 603 -11.67 9.92 22.43
C ARG A 603 -10.59 9.15 21.68
N SER A 604 -9.77 9.85 20.92
CA SER A 604 -8.86 9.24 19.98
C SER A 604 -7.62 10.10 19.71
N TYR A 605 -6.61 9.42 19.20
CA TYR A 605 -5.45 10.02 18.54
C TYR A 605 -5.17 9.24 17.25
N CYS A 606 -4.51 9.88 16.30
CA CYS A 606 -4.12 9.27 15.04
C CYS A 606 -2.61 9.28 14.84
N GLY A 607 -2.08 8.35 14.07
CA GLY A 607 -0.66 8.29 13.75
C GLY A 607 -0.25 7.02 13.00
N ASP A 608 1.07 6.82 12.88
CA ASP A 608 1.71 5.70 12.20
C ASP A 608 1.78 4.41 13.04
N GLY A 609 1.33 4.47 14.30
CA GLY A 609 1.38 3.37 15.26
C GLY A 609 2.76 3.08 15.86
N LEU A 610 3.79 3.84 15.52
CA LEU A 610 5.14 3.74 16.10
C LEU A 610 5.37 4.72 17.25
N SER A 611 4.40 5.61 17.50
CA SER A 611 4.31 6.44 18.68
C SER A 611 2.87 6.54 19.17
N HIS A 612 2.70 6.74 20.47
CA HIS A 612 1.41 6.78 21.15
C HIS A 612 1.38 7.93 22.14
N ILE A 613 0.23 8.59 22.26
CA ILE A 613 -0.07 9.58 23.30
C ILE A 613 -1.40 9.18 23.93
N LEU A 614 -1.34 8.79 25.21
CA LEU A 614 -2.44 8.16 25.92
C LEU A 614 -2.94 9.07 27.04
N ASP A 615 -4.19 8.95 27.37
CA ASP A 615 -4.80 9.53 28.59
C ASP A 615 -4.57 11.05 28.74
N LEU A 616 -4.56 11.79 27.61
CA LEU A 616 -4.46 13.26 27.64
C LEU A 616 -5.58 13.88 28.49
N ARG A 617 -5.19 14.69 29.48
CA ARG A 617 -6.09 15.45 30.34
C ARG A 617 -5.62 16.88 30.54
N VAL A 618 -6.57 17.79 30.70
CA VAL A 618 -6.34 19.17 31.10
C VAL A 618 -7.16 19.44 32.37
N ASN A 619 -6.51 19.74 33.49
CA ASN A 619 -7.12 19.86 34.83
C ASN A 619 -8.08 18.67 35.13
N GLY A 620 -7.69 17.44 34.74
CA GLY A 620 -8.45 16.23 34.97
C GLY A 620 -9.53 15.91 33.94
N VAL A 621 -9.94 16.86 33.06
CA VAL A 621 -10.86 16.57 31.95
C VAL A 621 -10.12 15.84 30.84
N GLY A 622 -10.60 14.66 30.45
CA GLY A 622 -9.99 13.82 29.42
C GLY A 622 -10.43 14.15 28.00
N VAL A 623 -9.61 13.84 27.02
CA VAL A 623 -9.95 13.96 25.59
C VAL A 623 -11.13 13.04 25.27
N GLY A 624 -12.16 13.55 24.61
CA GLY A 624 -13.40 12.84 24.28
C GLY A 624 -14.30 12.54 25.48
N GLU A 625 -13.95 12.99 26.68
CA GLU A 625 -14.78 12.81 27.89
C GLU A 625 -16.01 13.72 27.83
N ARG A 626 -17.17 13.15 28.12
CA ARG A 626 -18.43 13.88 28.24
C ARG A 626 -18.57 14.41 29.67
N THR A 627 -18.53 15.74 29.81
CA THR A 627 -18.74 16.45 31.07
C THR A 627 -20.09 17.19 31.03
N ALA A 628 -20.50 17.78 32.12
CA ALA A 628 -21.69 18.68 32.13
C ALA A 628 -21.50 19.91 31.22
N ALA A 629 -20.24 20.29 30.93
CA ALA A 629 -19.90 21.40 30.05
C ALA A 629 -19.97 21.01 28.55
N GLY A 630 -19.79 19.73 28.25
CA GLY A 630 -19.74 19.22 26.87
C GLY A 630 -18.67 18.13 26.68
N VAL A 631 -18.41 17.77 25.42
CA VAL A 631 -17.39 16.77 25.06
C VAL A 631 -16.02 17.42 24.96
N SER A 632 -15.01 16.87 25.64
CA SER A 632 -13.63 17.40 25.68
C SER A 632 -13.60 18.87 26.15
N ARG A 633 -14.51 19.29 27.04
CA ARG A 633 -14.65 20.69 27.43
C ARG A 633 -14.36 20.90 28.91
N LEU A 634 -13.49 21.89 29.19
CA LEU A 634 -13.18 22.44 30.46
C LEU A 634 -13.62 23.91 30.51
N ASP A 635 -14.44 24.31 31.51
CA ASP A 635 -14.83 25.70 31.74
C ASP A 635 -14.04 26.27 32.89
N LEU A 636 -13.40 27.42 32.69
CA LEU A 636 -12.68 28.19 33.68
C LEU A 636 -13.39 29.54 33.94
N ALA A 637 -13.42 29.99 35.17
CA ALA A 637 -14.00 31.31 35.54
C ALA A 637 -13.19 32.47 34.95
N GLU A 638 -11.85 32.33 34.90
CA GLU A 638 -10.90 33.35 34.44
C GLU A 638 -9.70 32.70 33.76
N PRO A 639 -8.94 33.43 32.92
CA PRO A 639 -7.67 32.95 32.39
C PRO A 639 -6.69 32.57 33.51
N GLY A 640 -5.89 31.53 33.27
CA GLY A 640 -4.96 31.04 34.29
C GLY A 640 -4.08 29.90 33.82
N GLU A 641 -3.41 29.28 34.78
CA GLU A 641 -2.61 28.10 34.53
C GLU A 641 -3.45 26.84 34.61
N VAL A 642 -3.26 25.94 33.65
CA VAL A 642 -3.85 24.59 33.62
C VAL A 642 -2.75 23.54 33.62
N GLU A 643 -3.04 22.40 34.19
CA GLU A 643 -2.16 21.24 34.20
C GLU A 643 -2.53 20.30 33.03
N VAL A 644 -1.58 20.04 32.15
CA VAL A 644 -1.69 19.09 31.08
C VAL A 644 -0.96 17.79 31.45
N THR A 645 -1.68 16.68 31.50
CA THR A 645 -1.10 15.37 31.84
C THR A 645 -1.39 14.38 30.71
N PHE A 646 -0.43 13.51 30.40
CA PHE A 646 -0.54 12.42 29.41
C PHE A 646 0.59 11.42 29.59
N ASP A 647 0.39 10.22 29.07
CA ASP A 647 1.43 9.21 28.87
C ASP A 647 1.87 9.20 27.39
N ALA A 648 3.17 9.02 27.14
CA ALA A 648 3.67 8.88 25.77
C ALA A 648 4.65 7.70 25.65
N ALA A 649 4.64 7.06 24.49
CA ALA A 649 5.59 6.00 24.13
C ALA A 649 5.95 6.10 22.65
N ALA A 650 7.16 5.71 22.30
CA ALA A 650 7.61 5.66 20.90
C ALA A 650 8.67 4.57 20.73
N LEU A 651 8.80 4.06 19.50
CA LEU A 651 9.84 3.10 19.16
C LEU A 651 10.62 3.56 17.93
N LEU A 652 11.94 3.69 18.09
CA LEU A 652 12.91 3.89 17.04
C LEU A 652 13.99 2.81 17.14
N GLU A 653 14.64 2.49 16.05
CA GLU A 653 15.90 1.74 16.11
C GLU A 653 16.96 2.58 16.84
N PRO A 654 17.86 1.93 17.60
CA PRO A 654 18.91 2.66 18.35
C PRO A 654 19.73 3.60 17.47
N GLU A 655 20.16 3.14 16.33
CA GLU A 655 20.95 3.88 15.35
C GLU A 655 20.15 4.18 14.08
N PRO A 656 20.38 5.33 13.43
CA PRO A 656 19.81 5.63 12.13
C PRO A 656 20.19 4.58 11.07
N GLY A 657 19.21 4.12 10.29
CA GLY A 657 19.42 3.18 9.18
C GLY A 657 19.16 3.82 7.81
N GLU A 658 19.20 3.00 6.75
CA GLU A 658 18.92 3.44 5.37
C GLU A 658 17.55 4.12 5.24
N LEU A 659 16.53 3.61 5.93
CA LEU A 659 15.20 4.21 5.95
C LEU A 659 15.24 5.62 6.56
N THR A 660 15.93 5.79 7.70
CA THR A 660 16.10 7.10 8.36
C THR A 660 16.73 8.11 7.41
N GLU A 661 17.82 7.74 6.76
CA GLU A 661 18.53 8.63 5.82
C GLU A 661 17.67 8.95 4.58
N SER A 662 16.94 7.98 4.07
CA SER A 662 16.02 8.18 2.97
C SER A 662 14.88 9.14 3.33
N ILE A 663 14.22 8.96 4.49
CA ILE A 663 13.10 9.79 4.94
C ILE A 663 13.57 11.19 5.31
N ARG A 664 14.69 11.31 6.01
CA ARG A 664 15.25 12.59 6.50
C ARG A 664 15.51 13.59 5.38
N ASN A 665 15.87 13.10 4.20
CA ASN A 665 16.20 13.92 3.03
C ASN A 665 14.99 14.21 2.12
N ARG A 666 13.79 13.74 2.46
CA ARG A 666 12.57 13.99 1.68
C ARG A 666 11.82 15.20 2.24
N ARG A 667 11.07 15.87 1.37
CA ARG A 667 10.12 16.91 1.77
C ARG A 667 9.02 16.30 2.65
N LEU A 668 8.36 17.11 3.48
CA LEU A 668 7.23 16.66 4.31
C LEU A 668 5.99 16.28 3.48
N ASP A 669 5.92 16.76 2.24
CA ASP A 669 4.89 16.41 1.26
C ASP A 669 5.28 15.22 0.35
N ASP A 670 6.42 14.55 0.62
CA ASP A 670 6.80 13.28 0.02
C ASP A 670 6.43 12.11 0.96
N LYS A 671 6.06 10.97 0.38
CA LYS A 671 5.79 9.74 1.17
C LYS A 671 7.06 9.18 1.85
N PRO A 672 6.93 8.54 3.01
CA PRO A 672 5.75 8.45 3.87
C PRO A 672 5.45 9.81 4.52
N TYR A 673 4.20 10.26 4.43
CA TYR A 673 3.81 11.58 4.96
C TYR A 673 3.91 11.67 6.48
N TRP A 674 3.49 10.59 7.16
CA TRP A 674 3.64 10.43 8.59
C TRP A 674 4.58 9.26 8.87
N HIS A 675 5.61 9.48 9.68
CA HIS A 675 6.53 8.45 10.13
C HIS A 675 7.42 8.95 11.27
N ILE A 676 7.59 8.11 12.30
CA ILE A 676 8.39 8.45 13.51
C ILE A 676 9.84 8.85 13.19
N GLU A 677 10.46 8.27 12.13
CA GLU A 677 11.83 8.62 11.74
C GLU A 677 11.95 10.09 11.27
N ARG A 678 10.84 10.73 10.87
CA ARG A 678 10.81 12.18 10.59
C ARG A 678 10.93 13.02 11.86
N CYS A 679 10.67 12.42 13.02
CA CYS A 679 10.70 13.08 14.34
C CYS A 679 12.03 12.86 15.05
N ARG A 680 12.91 12.00 14.59
CA ARG A 680 14.20 11.70 15.23
C ARG A 680 15.07 12.94 15.37
N ILE A 681 15.50 13.24 16.58
CA ILE A 681 16.39 14.38 16.88
C ILE A 681 17.84 14.00 16.58
N GLY A 682 18.36 14.53 15.48
CA GLY A 682 19.72 14.22 15.01
C GLY A 682 19.90 12.72 14.77
N ASN A 683 20.96 12.14 15.34
CA ASN A 683 21.22 10.69 15.33
C ASN A 683 20.80 10.01 16.63
N SER A 684 20.12 10.73 17.54
CA SER A 684 19.70 10.17 18.81
C SER A 684 18.42 9.33 18.67
N ARG A 685 18.17 8.48 19.66
CA ARG A 685 16.92 7.73 19.79
C ARG A 685 15.87 8.56 20.58
N ARG A 686 15.74 9.85 20.24
CA ARG A 686 14.83 10.79 20.90
C ARG A 686 13.92 11.48 19.89
N VAL A 687 12.71 11.79 20.34
CA VAL A 687 11.70 12.52 19.57
C VAL A 687 11.12 13.64 20.41
N PRO A 688 10.69 14.77 19.82
CA PRO A 688 10.05 15.85 20.54
C PRO A 688 8.58 15.57 20.77
N VAL A 689 8.12 15.78 22.00
CA VAL A 689 6.69 15.80 22.38
C VAL A 689 6.28 17.24 22.58
N GLU A 690 5.34 17.72 21.79
CA GLU A 690 4.87 19.11 21.84
C GLU A 690 3.50 19.19 22.48
N VAL A 691 3.34 20.04 23.49
CA VAL A 691 2.03 20.54 23.93
C VAL A 691 1.73 21.80 23.13
N ILE A 692 0.62 21.80 22.43
CA ILE A 692 0.21 22.89 21.55
C ILE A 692 -1.06 23.57 22.06
N VAL A 693 -1.08 24.90 21.99
CA VAL A 693 -2.24 25.73 22.28
C VAL A 693 -2.58 26.55 21.03
N ASN A 694 -3.80 26.41 20.53
CA ASN A 694 -4.25 27.09 19.32
C ASN A 694 -3.32 26.87 18.11
N GLY A 695 -2.70 25.65 18.05
CA GLY A 695 -1.77 25.23 17.01
C GLY A 695 -0.30 25.54 17.28
N ASN A 696 0.02 26.40 18.24
CA ASN A 696 1.37 26.83 18.57
C ASN A 696 1.98 25.95 19.65
N PRO A 697 3.21 25.45 19.51
CA PRO A 697 3.92 24.76 20.58
C PRO A 697 4.18 25.70 21.75
N VAL A 698 3.68 25.39 22.95
CA VAL A 698 3.89 26.15 24.19
C VAL A 698 4.86 25.45 25.15
N ALA A 699 5.00 24.13 24.97
CA ALA A 699 6.01 23.37 25.71
C ALA A 699 6.51 22.21 24.81
N VAL A 700 7.80 21.92 24.88
CA VAL A 700 8.43 20.79 24.18
C VAL A 700 9.21 19.96 25.20
N ARG A 701 9.07 18.66 25.14
CA ARG A 701 9.85 17.69 25.92
C ARG A 701 10.45 16.66 24.97
N GLU A 702 11.55 16.06 25.34
CA GLU A 702 12.16 14.97 24.60
C GLU A 702 11.72 13.64 25.23
N LEU A 703 11.24 12.73 24.41
CA LEU A 703 10.91 11.35 24.76
C LEU A 703 11.98 10.42 24.19
N THR A 704 12.47 9.49 25.00
CA THR A 704 13.32 8.40 24.51
C THR A 704 12.44 7.35 23.82
N ALA A 705 12.65 7.15 22.54
CA ALA A 705 11.85 6.24 21.72
C ALA A 705 12.35 4.78 21.82
N ASP A 706 12.36 4.22 23.03
CA ASP A 706 12.86 2.88 23.34
C ASP A 706 11.76 1.87 23.64
N GLY A 707 10.50 2.28 23.44
CA GLY A 707 9.32 1.46 23.68
C GLY A 707 8.74 1.54 25.09
N HIS A 708 9.38 2.26 26.01
CA HIS A 708 8.83 2.48 27.35
C HIS A 708 7.83 3.64 27.36
N ILE A 709 6.86 3.53 28.26
CA ILE A 709 5.87 4.59 28.50
C ILE A 709 6.44 5.57 29.52
N GLU A 710 6.43 6.87 29.18
CA GLU A 710 6.80 7.97 30.06
C GLU A 710 5.58 8.85 30.33
N SER A 711 5.38 9.26 31.60
CA SER A 711 4.28 10.13 32.03
C SER A 711 4.73 11.58 32.08
N PHE A 712 3.94 12.48 31.56
CA PHE A 712 4.22 13.90 31.52
C PHE A 712 3.19 14.70 32.32
N ARG A 713 3.66 15.74 32.97
CA ARG A 713 2.86 16.71 33.70
C ARG A 713 3.45 18.09 33.42
N ILE A 714 2.68 18.93 32.71
CA ILE A 714 3.17 20.19 32.16
C ILE A 714 2.19 21.31 32.50
N PRO A 715 2.62 22.33 33.26
CA PRO A 715 1.81 23.51 33.47
C PRO A 715 1.79 24.37 32.19
N VAL A 716 0.59 24.85 31.82
CA VAL A 716 0.37 25.69 30.63
C VAL A 716 -0.46 26.90 31.03
N LYS A 717 0.07 28.10 30.78
CA LYS A 717 -0.65 29.36 31.00
C LYS A 717 -1.55 29.68 29.83
N LEU A 718 -2.83 29.90 30.06
CA LEU A 718 -3.80 30.34 29.10
C LEU A 718 -4.19 31.80 29.31
N GLU A 719 -4.22 32.55 28.22
CA GLU A 719 -4.63 33.97 28.25
C GLU A 719 -6.11 34.16 27.94
N GLY A 720 -6.79 33.11 27.49
CA GLY A 720 -8.20 33.10 27.15
C GLY A 720 -8.65 31.73 26.72
N SER A 721 -9.89 31.64 26.20
CA SER A 721 -10.44 30.39 25.68
C SER A 721 -9.57 29.84 24.56
N SER A 722 -9.19 28.58 24.68
CA SER A 722 -8.18 27.94 23.83
C SER A 722 -8.51 26.46 23.62
N TRP A 723 -7.91 25.85 22.62
CA TRP A 723 -7.82 24.40 22.51
C TRP A 723 -6.40 23.91 22.75
N ILE A 724 -6.28 22.74 23.37
CA ILE A 724 -4.99 22.13 23.75
C ILE A 724 -4.93 20.72 23.17
N ALA A 725 -3.82 20.39 22.53
CA ALA A 725 -3.52 19.03 22.07
C ALA A 725 -2.03 18.70 22.30
N VAL A 726 -1.68 17.44 22.10
CA VAL A 726 -0.30 16.95 22.20
C VAL A 726 0.03 16.20 20.90
N ARG A 727 1.26 16.36 20.42
CA ARG A 727 1.73 15.72 19.19
C ARG A 727 3.21 15.35 19.22
N ILE A 728 3.58 14.34 18.45
CA ILE A 728 4.94 14.06 17.97
C ILE A 728 4.85 14.15 16.44
N LEU A 729 5.17 15.31 15.89
CA LEU A 729 4.86 15.60 14.48
C LEU A 729 6.02 15.25 13.55
N PRO A 730 5.79 14.52 12.44
CA PRO A 730 4.56 13.88 11.99
C PRO A 730 4.55 12.34 12.25
N SER A 731 4.20 11.94 13.45
CA SER A 731 4.03 10.52 13.81
C SER A 731 2.73 10.28 14.57
N VAL A 732 2.36 11.14 15.53
CA VAL A 732 1.12 11.04 16.29
C VAL A 732 0.55 12.40 16.63
N HIS A 733 -0.78 12.51 16.65
CA HIS A 733 -1.53 13.70 17.06
C HIS A 733 -2.81 13.33 17.82
N THR A 734 -3.05 13.95 18.98
CA THR A 734 -4.28 13.77 19.76
C THR A 734 -5.41 14.66 19.24
N ASN A 735 -6.66 14.29 19.52
CA ASN A 735 -7.75 15.25 19.47
C ASN A 735 -7.59 16.31 20.58
N PRO A 736 -8.19 17.51 20.43
CA PRO A 736 -8.02 18.59 21.38
C PRO A 736 -9.00 18.51 22.57
N ILE A 737 -8.59 19.17 23.67
CA ILE A 737 -9.47 19.58 24.77
C ILE A 737 -9.71 21.08 24.63
N PHE A 738 -10.97 21.48 24.68
CA PHE A 738 -11.42 22.87 24.54
C PHE A 738 -11.55 23.48 25.94
N VAL A 739 -10.78 24.53 26.22
CA VAL A 739 -10.83 25.30 27.47
C VAL A 739 -11.60 26.60 27.21
N HIS A 740 -12.76 26.74 27.81
CA HIS A 740 -13.57 27.95 27.74
C HIS A 740 -13.35 28.79 29.01
N THR A 741 -12.98 30.06 28.83
CA THR A 741 -12.73 30.99 29.94
C THR A 741 -13.84 32.02 30.00
N ALA A 742 -14.43 32.21 31.17
CA ALA A 742 -15.54 33.14 31.39
C ALA A 742 -16.73 32.95 30.43
N GLY A 743 -16.98 31.68 29.99
CA GLY A 743 -18.04 31.35 29.06
C GLY A 743 -17.79 31.77 27.61
N GLN A 744 -16.63 32.31 27.30
CA GLN A 744 -16.31 32.77 25.94
C GLN A 744 -15.93 31.56 25.02
N PRO A 745 -16.29 31.62 23.73
CA PRO A 745 -15.89 30.60 22.77
C PRO A 745 -14.37 30.63 22.52
N VAL A 746 -13.82 29.54 21.98
CA VAL A 746 -12.43 29.49 21.53
C VAL A 746 -12.25 30.48 20.37
N ARG A 747 -11.23 31.32 20.50
CA ARG A 747 -10.79 32.27 19.47
C ARG A 747 -9.26 32.31 19.45
N GLY A 748 -8.67 31.44 18.61
CA GLY A 748 -7.22 31.26 18.56
C GLY A 748 -6.46 32.33 17.80
N GLY A 749 -7.15 33.29 17.15
CA GLY A 749 -6.55 34.43 16.48
C GLY A 749 -7.36 34.95 15.29
N ARG A 750 -7.34 36.28 15.10
CA ARG A 750 -8.03 36.97 14.00
C ARG A 750 -7.61 36.41 12.64
N GLY A 751 -6.31 36.16 12.43
CA GLY A 751 -5.79 35.63 11.15
C GLY A 751 -6.42 34.31 10.73
N SER A 752 -6.78 33.43 11.68
CA SER A 752 -7.49 32.18 11.35
C SER A 752 -8.92 32.44 10.84
N ALA A 753 -9.64 33.39 11.43
CA ALA A 753 -11.00 33.75 10.97
C ALA A 753 -10.97 34.39 9.58
N GLU A 754 -10.02 35.29 9.33
CA GLU A 754 -9.79 35.92 8.01
C GLU A 754 -9.39 34.85 6.98
N TRP A 755 -8.52 33.92 7.36
CA TRP A 755 -8.13 32.79 6.51
C TRP A 755 -9.33 31.91 6.15
N CYS A 756 -10.17 31.50 7.14
CA CYS A 756 -11.35 30.70 6.89
C CYS A 756 -12.37 31.42 6.00
N LEU A 757 -12.57 32.72 6.22
CA LEU A 757 -13.46 33.53 5.37
C LEU A 757 -12.99 33.53 3.92
N GLN A 758 -11.70 33.77 3.69
CA GLN A 758 -11.11 33.74 2.35
C GLN A 758 -11.17 32.33 1.75
N ALA A 759 -10.95 31.28 2.56
CA ALA A 759 -10.98 29.88 2.14
C ALA A 759 -12.35 29.48 1.59
N VAL A 760 -13.45 29.97 2.20
CA VAL A 760 -14.81 29.74 1.67
C VAL A 760 -14.95 30.31 0.25
N ASP A 761 -14.40 31.51 0.00
CA ASP A 761 -14.48 32.12 -1.34
C ASP A 761 -13.63 31.40 -2.37
N VAL A 762 -12.40 30.99 -2.00
CA VAL A 762 -11.53 30.20 -2.87
C VAL A 762 -12.15 28.85 -3.19
N CYS A 763 -12.71 28.17 -2.19
CA CYS A 763 -13.42 26.89 -2.37
C CYS A 763 -14.62 27.05 -3.31
N TRP A 764 -15.50 28.04 -3.07
CA TRP A 764 -16.66 28.32 -3.92
C TRP A 764 -16.25 28.52 -5.39
N ASN A 765 -15.26 29.37 -5.62
CA ASN A 765 -14.77 29.66 -6.97
C ASN A 765 -14.17 28.42 -7.67
N SER A 766 -13.57 27.50 -6.90
CA SER A 766 -13.03 26.23 -7.43
C SER A 766 -14.11 25.19 -7.72
N LYS A 767 -15.23 25.17 -6.98
CA LYS A 767 -16.18 24.05 -6.99
C LYS A 767 -17.52 24.36 -7.69
N ARG A 768 -18.01 25.59 -7.67
CA ARG A 768 -19.37 25.97 -8.10
C ARG A 768 -19.77 25.48 -9.50
N GLU A 769 -18.84 25.45 -10.44
CA GLU A 769 -19.14 25.06 -11.83
C GLU A 769 -19.39 23.55 -11.97
N ARG A 770 -18.99 22.74 -10.99
CA ARG A 770 -19.19 21.29 -10.95
C ARG A 770 -20.42 20.89 -10.13
N ILE A 771 -21.02 21.85 -9.39
CA ILE A 771 -22.28 21.64 -8.69
C ILE A 771 -23.42 21.71 -9.70
N ARG A 772 -24.29 20.71 -9.70
CA ARG A 772 -25.47 20.67 -10.60
C ARG A 772 -26.29 21.96 -10.47
N GLU A 773 -26.85 22.40 -11.58
CA GLU A 773 -27.55 23.70 -11.67
C GLU A 773 -28.75 23.78 -10.71
N ASP A 774 -29.48 22.69 -10.57
CA ASP A 774 -30.65 22.60 -9.64
C ASP A 774 -30.23 22.56 -8.16
N GLU A 775 -29.03 22.12 -7.84
CA GLU A 775 -28.48 22.10 -6.47
C GLU A 775 -27.74 23.40 -6.10
N ARG A 776 -27.30 24.17 -7.09
CA ARG A 776 -26.46 25.35 -6.90
C ARG A 776 -27.04 26.39 -5.96
N PRO A 777 -28.33 26.71 -5.98
CA PRO A 777 -28.91 27.67 -5.04
C PRO A 777 -28.81 27.25 -3.57
N ALA A 778 -28.97 25.95 -3.28
CA ALA A 778 -28.82 25.40 -1.93
C ALA A 778 -27.35 25.42 -1.48
N ALA A 779 -26.43 25.09 -2.37
CA ALA A 779 -25.00 25.16 -2.12
C ALA A 779 -24.57 26.61 -1.86
N GLU A 780 -25.02 27.58 -2.68
CA GLU A 780 -24.71 29.01 -2.51
C GLU A 780 -25.17 29.53 -1.16
N ALA A 781 -26.39 29.16 -0.73
CA ALA A 781 -26.93 29.52 0.59
C ALA A 781 -26.08 28.95 1.73
N ALA A 782 -25.58 27.71 1.61
CA ALA A 782 -24.70 27.10 2.61
C ALA A 782 -23.34 27.77 2.69
N TYR A 783 -22.76 28.10 1.55
CA TYR A 783 -21.49 28.86 1.49
C TYR A 783 -21.67 30.28 2.03
N GLN A 784 -22.80 30.92 1.75
CA GLN A 784 -23.11 32.26 2.28
C GLN A 784 -23.24 32.25 3.82
N HIS A 785 -23.91 31.24 4.37
CA HIS A 785 -23.97 31.05 5.82
C HIS A 785 -22.58 30.91 6.46
N ALA A 786 -21.67 30.11 5.81
CA ALA A 786 -20.30 29.97 6.29
C ALA A 786 -19.54 31.31 6.26
N ARG A 787 -19.71 32.13 5.21
CA ARG A 787 -19.16 33.49 5.17
C ARG A 787 -19.64 34.35 6.33
N GLU A 788 -20.92 34.34 6.59
CA GLU A 788 -21.54 35.12 7.68
C GLU A 788 -20.98 34.74 9.03
N VAL A 789 -20.81 33.43 9.31
CA VAL A 789 -20.25 32.95 10.56
C VAL A 789 -18.79 33.41 10.73
N TYR A 790 -17.93 33.20 9.70
CA TYR A 790 -16.53 33.65 9.81
C TYR A 790 -16.38 35.16 9.83
N GLN A 791 -17.22 35.91 9.10
CA GLN A 791 -17.26 37.37 9.12
C GLN A 791 -17.68 37.90 10.50
N ALA A 792 -18.62 37.22 11.15
CA ALA A 792 -19.01 37.60 12.53
C ALA A 792 -17.80 37.44 13.48
N ILE A 793 -17.03 36.35 13.38
CA ILE A 793 -15.81 36.14 14.19
C ILE A 793 -14.78 37.23 13.88
N VAL A 794 -14.54 37.59 12.62
CA VAL A 794 -13.65 38.69 12.27
C VAL A 794 -14.09 40.03 12.88
N ASN A 795 -15.42 40.27 12.90
CA ASN A 795 -15.99 41.50 13.49
C ASN A 795 -15.86 41.55 15.03
N GLU A 796 -15.92 40.37 15.71
CA GLU A 796 -15.67 40.31 17.17
C GLU A 796 -14.27 40.86 17.48
N TYR A 797 -13.21 40.47 16.71
CA TYR A 797 -11.88 40.98 16.90
C TYR A 797 -11.75 42.48 16.61
N LYS A 798 -12.39 42.99 15.55
CA LYS A 798 -12.34 44.44 15.22
C LYS A 798 -12.99 45.29 16.32
N GLN A 799 -14.09 44.81 16.92
CA GLN A 799 -14.76 45.52 18.03
C GLN A 799 -13.88 45.55 19.29
N ALA A 800 -13.24 44.43 19.62
CA ALA A 800 -12.34 44.36 20.77
C ALA A 800 -11.14 45.31 20.60
N GLU A 801 -10.55 45.41 19.42
CA GLU A 801 -9.43 46.36 19.14
C GLU A 801 -9.86 47.82 19.24
N GLN A 802 -11.12 48.15 18.86
CA GLN A 802 -11.65 49.50 18.93
C GLN A 802 -12.02 49.94 20.39
N GLY A 803 -12.44 48.98 21.21
CA GLY A 803 -12.77 49.19 22.63
C GLY A 803 -11.53 49.39 23.54
N GLN A 804 -10.34 49.04 23.06
CA GLN A 804 -9.07 49.16 23.79
C GLN A 804 -8.30 50.45 23.50
N LYS A 805 -8.83 51.40 22.67
CA LYS A 805 -8.17 52.70 22.49
C LYS A 805 -8.35 53.52 23.76
N PRO A 806 -7.27 53.90 24.50
CA PRO A 806 -7.41 54.78 25.64
C PRO A 806 -7.94 56.16 25.20
N GLN A 807 -8.91 56.65 25.91
CA GLN A 807 -9.34 58.05 25.81
C GLN A 807 -8.21 59.01 26.20
#